data_ee9bdb136c697273e0efba3f30d79d67
#
_entry.id   ee9bdb136c697273e0efba3f30d79d67
#
_cell.length_a   1.000
_cell.length_b   1.000
_cell.length_c   1.000
_cell.angle_alpha   90.00
_cell.angle_beta   90.00
_cell.angle_gamma   90.00
#
_symmetry.space_group_name_H-M   'P 1'
#
loop_
_entity.id
_entity.type
_entity.pdbx_description
1 polymer ?
#
loop_
_entity_poly.entity_id
_entity_poly.type
_entity_poly.pdbx_seq_one_letter_code
_entity_poly.pdbx_strand_id
1 'polypeptide(L)'
;MKLIKILLAIFMLYISAYSKDILQYSQKTVSDRNLDINVENVNIITNDFFNNANEDIKINIVNKLNEAKLLIEESKYNEAINICNSLEESYKDYYDIYYTRGLAYYKHGDLYYASLDFSKIINWYINDREVHKNIADLFYKINEYEYALITYISAYKIYNDNYWLYLAGDIAFRNFDIKSAEKYYSLCIQNGSDYGYEGFGDISIFKKQYDDAINNYNVAVRANVSNDNNIIRINSKISNASVQKELYAWDSLIISNDYSNAISKLDSLSNYTKDYPEIELALAKTYFKMKNYNESKDMLNRFIKNNKNFDEAYAILAQIFLYEGKEREAINILEEGLKYSYNKPRLYETLANMLYNYGYLYYPNEIISQIVGFYDISDENKIEYAKYLIFKRKYEKAKEILVSIEAYRNTVANLSKSIDYNIALDRADYLYNNGLYVDIINLMMNSKFEGYEEQRRLWYIASSYSKLGSTDEGIKILKRVFDDNVISINNVILLRELLGIRVKSNDISDYQKEIYLTDIKSTLFWEDDLKFNTSLITDKVFEYLKFDRYDDAINYIDGLRNINTKDPYIKKINSIIYGYYASYLYNTKEYDKSKNIANLAMRINRENYDAIAIKNKIYIDSYLASMGNYNNINGYVKFSDVRREVLKIAPAYMNNVIALTESLAYEYDSSAYDMTYNIFKYVNVAGAKDAILGRIYSKSRLYGYSINAFDRASKYMDVDLLWKVDSIVNVSSYPLSLFNLNKEYESDRDFYALSKLNIKLGNNAAAMRYANKAVLINGDNLDYLYQISYINEITGNNREALDGYENIISINKNQAAANYRASVVALNYFRDFAKAQKYALNYLSLLPDDGSGYALLARIYKLRAESYIDRNTNTLLKESLQLYKTALNKSVWGKDMVDKKYIEKEIEDILNKLLK
;
A
#
# COMPACT_ATOMS: atom_id res chain seq x y z
N MET A 1 2.94 12.82 -37.49
CA MET A 1 1.49 12.90 -37.76
C MET A 1 0.87 11.55 -38.12
N LYS A 2 1.43 10.71 -39.01
CA LYS A 2 0.86 9.36 -39.26
C LYS A 2 0.99 8.39 -38.07
N LEU A 3 2.11 8.41 -37.35
CA LEU A 3 2.33 7.58 -36.16
C LEU A 3 1.39 7.95 -35.00
N ILE A 4 1.15 9.25 -34.80
CA ILE A 4 0.20 9.77 -33.80
C ILE A 4 -1.24 9.35 -34.12
N LYS A 5 -1.61 9.29 -35.40
CA LYS A 5 -2.94 8.82 -35.83
C LYS A 5 -3.12 7.30 -35.61
N ILE A 6 -2.08 6.52 -35.75
CA ILE A 6 -2.11 5.06 -35.51
C ILE A 6 -2.17 4.77 -34.00
N LEU A 7 -1.39 5.47 -33.18
CA LEU A 7 -1.45 5.36 -31.73
C LEU A 7 -2.81 5.82 -31.17
N LEU A 8 -3.40 6.87 -31.73
CA LEU A 8 -4.74 7.33 -31.36
C LEU A 8 -5.84 6.34 -31.78
N ALA A 9 -5.72 5.65 -32.92
CA ALA A 9 -6.68 4.64 -33.34
C ALA A 9 -6.60 3.37 -32.46
N ILE A 10 -5.38 2.99 -32.04
CA ILE A 10 -5.18 1.87 -31.10
C ILE A 10 -5.74 2.24 -29.72
N PHE A 11 -5.52 3.46 -29.25
CA PHE A 11 -6.05 3.96 -27.99
C PHE A 11 -7.58 4.04 -27.98
N MET A 12 -8.19 4.34 -29.14
CA MET A 12 -9.66 4.40 -29.30
C MET A 12 -10.33 3.02 -29.30
N LEU A 13 -9.65 1.99 -29.78
CA LEU A 13 -10.10 0.58 -29.66
C LEU A 13 -10.01 0.07 -28.21
N TYR A 14 -9.05 0.60 -27.44
CA TYR A 14 -8.81 0.20 -26.04
C TYR A 14 -9.91 0.68 -25.07
N ILE A 15 -10.50 1.86 -25.31
CA ILE A 15 -11.58 2.41 -24.47
C ILE A 15 -12.84 1.54 -24.52
N SER A 16 -13.11 0.86 -25.64
CA SER A 16 -14.28 -0.03 -25.77
C SER A 16 -14.06 -1.42 -25.16
N ALA A 17 -12.83 -1.89 -25.08
CA ALA A 17 -12.47 -3.17 -24.45
C ALA A 17 -12.49 -3.08 -22.92
N TYR A 18 -12.05 -1.92 -22.39
CA TYR A 18 -11.86 -1.75 -20.94
C TYR A 18 -13.16 -1.84 -20.11
N SER A 19 -14.31 -1.47 -20.69
CA SER A 19 -15.60 -1.62 -19.99
C SER A 19 -16.07 -3.08 -19.87
N LYS A 20 -15.57 -3.98 -20.74
CA LYS A 20 -15.89 -5.42 -20.69
C LYS A 20 -15.03 -6.19 -19.68
N ASP A 21 -13.76 -5.81 -19.52
CA ASP A 21 -12.79 -6.56 -18.69
C ASP A 21 -12.95 -6.30 -17.20
N ILE A 22 -13.41 -5.11 -16.79
CA ILE A 22 -13.64 -4.79 -15.37
C ILE A 22 -14.68 -5.75 -14.73
N LEU A 23 -15.68 -6.17 -15.49
CA LEU A 23 -16.72 -7.11 -15.00
C LEU A 23 -16.23 -8.56 -14.96
N GLN A 24 -15.37 -8.96 -15.87
CA GLN A 24 -14.85 -10.33 -15.93
C GLN A 24 -13.80 -10.59 -14.83
N TYR A 25 -13.00 -9.58 -14.48
CA TYR A 25 -12.02 -9.68 -13.40
C TYR A 25 -12.65 -9.63 -12.01
N SER A 26 -13.67 -8.79 -11.79
CA SER A 26 -14.42 -8.78 -10.53
C SER A 26 -15.11 -10.13 -10.24
N GLN A 27 -15.51 -10.86 -11.27
CA GLN A 27 -16.11 -12.21 -11.12
C GLN A 27 -15.08 -13.28 -10.72
N LYS A 28 -13.81 -13.16 -11.10
CA LYS A 28 -12.78 -14.17 -10.83
C LYS A 28 -12.17 -14.06 -9.41
N THR A 29 -12.16 -12.86 -8.82
CA THR A 29 -11.61 -12.59 -7.47
C THR A 29 -12.62 -12.72 -6.34
N VAL A 30 -13.92 -12.85 -6.67
CA VAL A 30 -15.05 -12.88 -5.72
C VAL A 30 -15.37 -14.30 -5.21
N SER A 31 -14.82 -15.36 -5.82
CA SER A 31 -15.23 -16.75 -5.55
C SER A 31 -14.90 -17.30 -4.15
N ASP A 32 -14.10 -16.63 -3.34
CA ASP A 32 -13.64 -17.14 -2.04
C ASP A 32 -14.26 -16.44 -0.82
N ARG A 33 -15.16 -15.49 -1.01
CA ARG A 33 -15.85 -14.81 0.11
C ARG A 33 -17.21 -15.49 0.32
N ASN A 34 -17.20 -16.59 1.03
CA ASN A 34 -18.41 -17.32 1.36
C ASN A 34 -19.00 -16.80 2.68
N LEU A 35 -20.00 -15.91 2.58
CA LEU A 35 -20.85 -15.48 3.71
C LEU A 35 -22.08 -16.38 3.87
N ASP A 36 -21.98 -17.64 3.48
CA ASP A 36 -23.06 -18.62 3.55
C ASP A 36 -23.27 -19.11 5.00
N ILE A 37 -23.86 -18.25 5.83
CA ILE A 37 -24.31 -18.64 7.15
C ILE A 37 -25.68 -19.30 7.03
N ASN A 38 -25.78 -20.54 7.55
CA ASN A 38 -27.08 -21.19 7.61
C ASN A 38 -27.93 -20.51 8.68
N VAL A 39 -29.10 -19.98 8.30
CA VAL A 39 -30.05 -19.32 9.18
C VAL A 39 -30.43 -20.23 10.37
N GLU A 40 -30.57 -21.54 10.18
CA GLU A 40 -30.91 -22.48 11.24
C GLU A 40 -29.82 -22.60 12.31
N ASN A 41 -28.56 -22.43 11.95
CA ASN A 41 -27.42 -22.60 12.86
C ASN A 41 -27.18 -21.39 13.79
N VAL A 42 -27.85 -20.26 13.60
CA VAL A 42 -27.76 -19.13 14.50
C VAL A 42 -28.67 -19.37 15.71
N ASN A 43 -28.11 -19.71 16.85
CA ASN A 43 -28.80 -19.91 18.10
C ASN A 43 -29.05 -18.57 18.80
N ILE A 44 -30.30 -18.33 19.26
CA ILE A 44 -30.67 -17.17 20.04
C ILE A 44 -30.46 -17.48 21.53
N ILE A 45 -29.70 -16.63 22.20
CA ILE A 45 -29.41 -16.74 23.63
C ILE A 45 -30.45 -15.92 24.41
N THR A 46 -31.15 -16.56 25.33
CA THR A 46 -32.14 -15.88 26.21
C THR A 46 -31.47 -15.40 27.50
N ASN A 47 -31.89 -14.26 28.00
CA ASN A 47 -31.39 -13.71 29.24
C ASN A 47 -32.27 -14.12 30.42
N ASP A 48 -32.01 -15.27 30.99
CA ASP A 48 -32.83 -15.82 32.08
C ASP A 48 -32.57 -15.12 33.43
N PHE A 49 -31.36 -14.58 33.65
CA PHE A 49 -31.06 -13.93 34.95
C PHE A 49 -31.84 -12.63 35.17
N PHE A 50 -31.84 -11.71 34.18
CA PHE A 50 -32.57 -10.47 34.33
C PHE A 50 -34.08 -10.70 34.42
N ASN A 51 -34.60 -11.65 33.65
CA ASN A 51 -36.03 -12.00 33.69
C ASN A 51 -36.48 -12.51 35.07
N ASN A 52 -35.60 -13.20 35.81
CA ASN A 52 -35.85 -13.77 37.12
C ASN A 52 -35.44 -12.86 38.30
N ALA A 53 -34.82 -11.70 38.03
CA ALA A 53 -34.39 -10.78 39.07
C ALA A 53 -35.57 -10.08 39.75
N ASN A 54 -35.43 -9.65 41.07
CA ASN A 54 -36.40 -8.87 41.78
C ASN A 54 -36.67 -7.51 41.10
N GLU A 55 -37.91 -7.02 41.11
CA GLU A 55 -38.34 -5.75 40.49
C GLU A 55 -37.49 -4.56 40.93
N ASP A 56 -37.14 -4.43 42.23
CA ASP A 56 -36.29 -3.35 42.73
C ASP A 56 -34.89 -3.35 42.10
N ILE A 57 -34.34 -4.53 41.86
CA ILE A 57 -33.05 -4.69 41.20
C ILE A 57 -33.17 -4.27 39.72
N LYS A 58 -34.23 -4.69 39.02
CA LYS A 58 -34.51 -4.30 37.63
C LYS A 58 -34.61 -2.81 37.48
N ILE A 59 -35.42 -2.16 38.35
CA ILE A 59 -35.61 -0.71 38.34
C ILE A 59 -34.28 0.02 38.55
N ASN A 60 -33.46 -0.44 39.49
CA ASN A 60 -32.15 0.18 39.74
C ASN A 60 -31.21 0.07 38.54
N ILE A 61 -31.12 -1.11 37.88
CA ILE A 61 -30.30 -1.31 36.69
C ILE A 61 -30.77 -0.39 35.54
N VAL A 62 -32.09 -0.36 35.26
CA VAL A 62 -32.67 0.45 34.20
C VAL A 62 -32.41 1.95 34.44
N ASN A 63 -32.60 2.43 35.70
CA ASN A 63 -32.32 3.82 36.06
C ASN A 63 -30.84 4.19 35.81
N LYS A 64 -29.92 3.36 36.23
CA LYS A 64 -28.49 3.59 35.99
C LYS A 64 -28.13 3.55 34.50
N LEU A 65 -28.71 2.65 33.70
CA LEU A 65 -28.51 2.61 32.25
C LEU A 65 -29.13 3.84 31.56
N ASN A 66 -30.27 4.33 32.01
CA ASN A 66 -30.85 5.58 31.52
C ASN A 66 -29.95 6.78 31.84
N GLU A 67 -29.36 6.82 33.04
CA GLU A 67 -28.33 7.81 33.37
C GLU A 67 -27.12 7.72 32.44
N ALA A 68 -26.61 6.52 32.17
CA ALA A 68 -25.51 6.31 31.23
C ALA A 68 -25.89 6.77 29.81
N LYS A 69 -27.09 6.49 29.33
CA LYS A 69 -27.60 6.94 28.01
C LYS A 69 -27.66 8.47 27.92
N LEU A 70 -28.14 9.15 28.97
CA LEU A 70 -28.12 10.61 29.03
C LEU A 70 -26.70 11.19 29.00
N LEU A 71 -25.75 10.57 29.72
CA LEU A 71 -24.35 10.97 29.68
C LEU A 71 -23.73 10.79 28.31
N ILE A 72 -24.14 9.77 27.53
CA ILE A 72 -23.73 9.60 26.14
C ILE A 72 -24.24 10.75 25.27
N GLU A 73 -25.48 11.19 25.44
CA GLU A 73 -26.05 12.34 24.73
C GLU A 73 -25.31 13.65 25.07
N GLU A 74 -24.90 13.81 26.34
CA GLU A 74 -24.06 14.92 26.82
C GLU A 74 -22.57 14.81 26.39
N SER A 75 -22.19 13.79 25.64
CA SER A 75 -20.80 13.49 25.24
C SER A 75 -19.85 13.18 26.42
N LYS A 76 -20.37 12.79 27.57
CA LYS A 76 -19.63 12.37 28.77
C LYS A 76 -19.38 10.85 28.77
N TYR A 77 -18.71 10.37 27.73
CA TYR A 77 -18.56 8.94 27.42
C TYR A 77 -17.89 8.13 28.54
N ASN A 78 -16.82 8.67 29.15
CA ASN A 78 -16.09 7.99 30.22
C ASN A 78 -16.93 7.75 31.47
N GLU A 79 -17.81 8.69 31.82
CA GLU A 79 -18.73 8.54 32.96
C GLU A 79 -19.77 7.46 32.66
N ALA A 80 -20.34 7.44 31.46
CA ALA A 80 -21.27 6.40 31.02
C ALA A 80 -20.60 5.00 31.03
N ILE A 81 -19.35 4.88 30.55
CA ILE A 81 -18.56 3.63 30.56
C ILE A 81 -18.37 3.15 32.01
N ASN A 82 -18.05 4.04 32.95
CA ASN A 82 -17.85 3.67 34.36
C ASN A 82 -19.13 3.14 35.01
N ILE A 83 -20.29 3.72 34.72
CA ILE A 83 -21.57 3.20 35.16
C ILE A 83 -21.78 1.77 34.62
N CYS A 84 -21.59 1.55 33.32
CA CYS A 84 -21.74 0.23 32.71
C CYS A 84 -20.76 -0.79 33.27
N ASN A 85 -19.51 -0.41 33.54
CA ASN A 85 -18.50 -1.29 34.16
C ASN A 85 -18.95 -1.72 35.56
N SER A 86 -19.48 -0.81 36.37
CA SER A 86 -19.98 -1.14 37.69
C SER A 86 -21.21 -2.09 37.68
N LEU A 87 -22.03 -1.98 36.64
CA LEU A 87 -23.17 -2.87 36.43
C LEU A 87 -22.71 -4.26 35.92
N GLU A 88 -21.73 -4.34 35.04
CA GLU A 88 -21.22 -5.63 34.54
C GLU A 88 -20.63 -6.51 35.65
N GLU A 89 -19.97 -5.95 36.64
CA GLU A 89 -19.44 -6.72 37.78
C GLU A 89 -20.50 -7.58 38.48
N SER A 90 -21.75 -7.07 38.53
CA SER A 90 -22.87 -7.72 39.25
C SER A 90 -23.87 -8.41 38.32
N TYR A 91 -23.99 -7.98 37.06
CA TYR A 91 -25.08 -8.34 36.14
C TYR A 91 -24.60 -8.67 34.73
N LYS A 92 -23.67 -9.64 34.56
CA LYS A 92 -22.99 -10.01 33.31
C LYS A 92 -23.91 -10.45 32.18
N ASP A 93 -25.13 -10.89 32.47
CA ASP A 93 -26.03 -11.48 31.49
C ASP A 93 -27.16 -10.52 31.05
N TYR A 94 -26.95 -9.21 31.15
CA TYR A 94 -27.91 -8.24 30.68
C TYR A 94 -27.37 -7.44 29.48
N TYR A 95 -27.98 -7.65 28.28
CA TYR A 95 -27.48 -7.12 27.02
C TYR A 95 -27.35 -5.59 27.01
N ASP A 96 -28.28 -4.86 27.65
CA ASP A 96 -28.30 -3.39 27.56
C ASP A 96 -27.08 -2.74 28.25
N ILE A 97 -26.40 -3.45 29.15
CA ILE A 97 -25.11 -3.03 29.71
C ILE A 97 -24.07 -2.97 28.62
N TYR A 98 -23.92 -4.06 27.84
CA TYR A 98 -22.96 -4.15 26.73
C TYR A 98 -23.34 -3.24 25.58
N TYR A 99 -24.64 -3.12 25.27
CA TYR A 99 -25.11 -2.22 24.23
C TYR A 99 -24.82 -0.76 24.59
N THR A 100 -25.18 -0.32 25.80
CA THR A 100 -24.98 1.07 26.25
C THR A 100 -23.48 1.41 26.32
N ARG A 101 -22.66 0.50 26.87
CA ARG A 101 -21.21 0.71 26.91
C ARG A 101 -20.59 0.67 25.52
N GLY A 102 -20.99 -0.25 24.69
CA GLY A 102 -20.55 -0.31 23.27
C GLY A 102 -20.93 0.95 22.50
N LEU A 103 -22.12 1.50 22.73
CA LEU A 103 -22.55 2.77 22.13
C LEU A 103 -21.71 3.95 22.64
N ALA A 104 -21.37 3.99 23.94
CA ALA A 104 -20.48 5.00 24.50
C ALA A 104 -19.09 4.93 23.85
N TYR A 105 -18.51 3.75 23.73
CA TYR A 105 -17.25 3.54 23.01
C TYR A 105 -17.35 3.95 21.54
N TYR A 106 -18.44 3.58 20.85
CA TYR A 106 -18.64 3.93 19.45
C TYR A 106 -18.71 5.45 19.25
N LYS A 107 -19.48 6.15 20.07
CA LYS A 107 -19.60 7.62 20.02
C LYS A 107 -18.32 8.33 20.42
N HIS A 108 -17.55 7.74 21.35
CA HIS A 108 -16.21 8.22 21.73
C HIS A 108 -15.17 8.00 20.62
N GLY A 109 -15.44 7.11 19.64
CA GLY A 109 -14.53 6.75 18.55
C GLY A 109 -13.64 5.53 18.87
N ASP A 110 -13.88 4.85 19.98
CA ASP A 110 -13.13 3.65 20.38
C ASP A 110 -13.80 2.40 19.83
N LEU A 111 -13.62 2.18 18.53
CA LEU A 111 -14.27 1.10 17.78
C LEU A 111 -13.88 -0.30 18.27
N TYR A 112 -12.72 -0.44 18.89
CA TYR A 112 -12.26 -1.72 19.43
C TYR A 112 -13.16 -2.20 20.56
N TYR A 113 -13.32 -1.38 21.60
CA TYR A 113 -14.16 -1.75 22.75
C TYR A 113 -15.65 -1.81 22.37
N ALA A 114 -16.10 -0.93 21.46
CA ALA A 114 -17.43 -1.02 20.90
C ALA A 114 -17.69 -2.37 20.23
N SER A 115 -16.77 -2.83 19.38
CA SER A 115 -16.90 -4.12 18.69
C SER A 115 -16.84 -5.31 19.64
N LEU A 116 -16.04 -5.24 20.70
CA LEU A 116 -15.98 -6.29 21.73
C LEU A 116 -17.31 -6.43 22.47
N ASP A 117 -17.91 -5.31 22.88
CA ASP A 117 -19.18 -5.36 23.58
C ASP A 117 -20.32 -5.82 22.67
N PHE A 118 -20.37 -5.30 21.44
CA PHE A 118 -21.39 -5.70 20.48
C PHE A 118 -21.26 -7.16 20.04
N SER A 119 -20.05 -7.69 19.88
CA SER A 119 -19.83 -9.10 19.52
C SER A 119 -20.37 -10.09 20.57
N LYS A 120 -20.43 -9.67 21.85
CA LYS A 120 -20.99 -10.50 22.92
C LYS A 120 -22.50 -10.70 22.76
N ILE A 121 -23.20 -9.76 22.12
CA ILE A 121 -24.68 -9.70 22.13
C ILE A 121 -25.32 -9.87 20.74
N ILE A 122 -24.55 -10.16 19.68
CA ILE A 122 -25.05 -10.28 18.29
C ILE A 122 -26.19 -11.30 18.11
N ASN A 123 -26.24 -12.33 18.93
CA ASN A 123 -27.26 -13.40 18.88
C ASN A 123 -28.09 -13.53 20.17
N TRP A 124 -28.09 -12.51 21.02
CA TRP A 124 -28.95 -12.49 22.19
C TRP A 124 -30.40 -12.11 21.83
N TYR A 125 -31.33 -12.56 22.64
CA TYR A 125 -32.72 -12.14 22.51
C TYR A 125 -32.87 -10.67 22.96
N ILE A 126 -32.98 -9.80 21.98
CA ILE A 126 -33.10 -8.34 22.18
C ILE A 126 -34.36 -7.91 21.45
N ASN A 127 -35.39 -7.47 22.21
CA ASN A 127 -36.66 -6.99 21.64
C ASN A 127 -36.61 -5.48 21.35
N ASP A 128 -35.55 -5.07 20.62
CA ASP A 128 -35.35 -3.68 20.17
C ASP A 128 -34.71 -3.69 18.78
N ARG A 129 -35.47 -3.26 17.78
CA ARG A 129 -35.06 -3.25 16.35
C ARG A 129 -33.90 -2.28 16.09
N GLU A 130 -33.85 -1.15 16.80
CA GLU A 130 -32.81 -0.15 16.64
C GLU A 130 -31.46 -0.67 17.14
N VAL A 131 -31.46 -1.42 18.22
CA VAL A 131 -30.26 -2.06 18.76
C VAL A 131 -29.63 -3.01 17.73
N HIS A 132 -30.42 -3.90 17.12
CA HIS A 132 -29.92 -4.80 16.08
C HIS A 132 -29.36 -4.03 14.88
N LYS A 133 -30.04 -2.96 14.47
CA LYS A 133 -29.58 -2.14 13.35
C LYS A 133 -28.26 -1.46 13.69
N ASN A 134 -28.12 -0.82 14.85
CA ASN A 134 -26.91 -0.13 15.27
C ASN A 134 -25.72 -1.08 15.40
N ILE A 135 -25.92 -2.29 15.90
CA ILE A 135 -24.89 -3.33 15.98
C ILE A 135 -24.44 -3.74 14.56
N ALA A 136 -25.38 -4.06 13.69
CA ALA A 136 -25.06 -4.48 12.32
C ALA A 136 -24.40 -3.35 11.51
N ASP A 137 -24.85 -2.10 11.67
CA ASP A 137 -24.25 -0.93 11.01
C ASP A 137 -22.79 -0.71 11.45
N LEU A 138 -22.48 -0.92 12.73
CA LEU A 138 -21.09 -0.86 13.19
C LEU A 138 -20.25 -1.94 12.49
N PHE A 139 -20.68 -3.20 12.56
CA PHE A 139 -19.92 -4.31 11.97
C PHE A 139 -19.79 -4.16 10.44
N TYR A 140 -20.83 -3.63 9.78
CA TYR A 140 -20.73 -3.27 8.37
C TYR A 140 -19.65 -2.20 8.11
N LYS A 141 -19.63 -1.12 8.89
CA LYS A 141 -18.65 -0.03 8.77
C LYS A 141 -17.22 -0.50 8.96
N ILE A 142 -16.99 -1.44 9.88
CA ILE A 142 -15.65 -2.00 10.12
C ILE A 142 -15.34 -3.20 9.21
N ASN A 143 -16.21 -3.50 8.22
CA ASN A 143 -16.11 -4.61 7.24
C ASN A 143 -16.10 -6.02 7.88
N GLU A 144 -16.65 -6.17 9.07
CA GLU A 144 -16.89 -7.45 9.72
C GLU A 144 -18.29 -7.97 9.33
N TYR A 145 -18.42 -8.31 8.07
CA TYR A 145 -19.70 -8.67 7.44
C TYR A 145 -20.35 -9.91 8.05
N GLU A 146 -19.54 -10.85 8.56
CA GLU A 146 -20.04 -12.05 9.21
C GLU A 146 -20.84 -11.71 10.49
N TYR A 147 -20.32 -10.82 11.34
CA TYR A 147 -21.03 -10.36 12.53
C TYR A 147 -22.27 -9.55 12.20
N ALA A 148 -22.20 -8.68 11.18
CA ALA A 148 -23.36 -7.95 10.69
C ALA A 148 -24.45 -8.92 10.20
N LEU A 149 -24.06 -9.96 9.47
CA LEU A 149 -24.96 -10.99 8.95
C LEU A 149 -25.61 -11.80 10.07
N ILE A 150 -24.83 -12.28 11.05
CA ILE A 150 -25.35 -12.97 12.23
C ILE A 150 -26.35 -12.10 12.97
N THR A 151 -26.09 -10.82 13.13
CA THR A 151 -26.98 -9.86 13.80
C THR A 151 -28.32 -9.76 13.08
N TYR A 152 -28.31 -9.64 11.74
CA TYR A 152 -29.56 -9.59 10.95
C TYR A 152 -30.32 -10.91 10.95
N ILE A 153 -29.63 -12.06 10.91
CA ILE A 153 -30.26 -13.38 11.02
C ILE A 153 -30.87 -13.55 12.42
N SER A 154 -30.20 -13.07 13.48
CA SER A 154 -30.76 -13.10 14.83
C SER A 154 -32.02 -12.24 14.94
N ALA A 155 -32.02 -11.05 14.39
CA ALA A 155 -33.18 -10.19 14.32
C ALA A 155 -34.34 -10.84 13.54
N TYR A 156 -34.04 -11.50 12.41
CA TYR A 156 -35.05 -12.29 11.68
C TYR A 156 -35.72 -13.36 12.56
N LYS A 157 -34.93 -14.15 13.28
CA LYS A 157 -35.44 -15.19 14.17
C LYS A 157 -36.28 -14.63 15.33
N ILE A 158 -35.92 -13.47 15.84
CA ILE A 158 -36.63 -12.84 16.98
C ILE A 158 -37.95 -12.23 16.53
N TYR A 159 -37.94 -11.48 15.43
CA TYR A 159 -39.11 -10.69 15.00
C TYR A 159 -39.98 -11.45 13.98
N ASN A 160 -39.51 -12.55 13.41
CA ASN A 160 -40.13 -13.26 12.30
C ASN A 160 -40.50 -12.31 11.13
N ASP A 161 -39.61 -11.36 10.84
CA ASP A 161 -39.79 -10.31 9.83
C ASP A 161 -38.74 -10.47 8.71
N ASN A 162 -39.21 -10.79 7.52
CA ASN A 162 -38.37 -11.05 6.36
C ASN A 162 -37.53 -9.83 5.90
N TYR A 163 -37.86 -8.62 6.36
CA TYR A 163 -37.02 -7.44 6.12
C TYR A 163 -35.56 -7.65 6.58
N TRP A 164 -35.37 -8.37 7.70
CA TRP A 164 -34.04 -8.67 8.21
C TRP A 164 -33.27 -9.66 7.33
N LEU A 165 -33.96 -10.62 6.69
CA LEU A 165 -33.34 -11.49 5.68
C LEU A 165 -32.95 -10.71 4.42
N TYR A 166 -33.77 -9.74 4.03
CA TYR A 166 -33.42 -8.83 2.93
C TYR A 166 -32.13 -8.06 3.26
N LEU A 167 -32.00 -7.50 4.48
CA LEU A 167 -30.78 -6.81 4.92
C LEU A 167 -29.58 -7.75 4.98
N ALA A 168 -29.76 -9.01 5.37
CA ALA A 168 -28.72 -10.04 5.31
C ALA A 168 -28.24 -10.27 3.87
N GLY A 169 -29.18 -10.35 2.94
CA GLY A 169 -28.88 -10.43 1.50
C GLY A 169 -28.15 -9.19 0.97
N ASP A 170 -28.55 -7.99 1.43
CA ASP A 170 -27.90 -6.72 1.06
C ASP A 170 -26.45 -6.65 1.55
N ILE A 171 -26.14 -7.13 2.76
CA ILE A 171 -24.76 -7.28 3.26
C ILE A 171 -23.96 -8.21 2.34
N ALA A 172 -24.47 -9.38 2.02
CA ALA A 172 -23.82 -10.34 1.12
C ALA A 172 -23.59 -9.73 -0.27
N PHE A 173 -24.60 -9.08 -0.83
CA PHE A 173 -24.51 -8.40 -2.13
C PHE A 173 -23.46 -7.29 -2.15
N ARG A 174 -23.43 -6.42 -1.14
CA ARG A 174 -22.44 -5.34 -1.03
C ARG A 174 -21.02 -5.87 -0.82
N ASN A 175 -20.88 -7.06 -0.26
CA ASN A 175 -19.59 -7.75 -0.16
C ASN A 175 -19.27 -8.57 -1.43
N PHE A 176 -20.04 -8.43 -2.50
CA PHE A 176 -19.90 -9.16 -3.76
C PHE A 176 -20.09 -10.69 -3.66
N ASP A 177 -20.63 -11.20 -2.57
CA ASP A 177 -21.06 -12.59 -2.45
C ASP A 177 -22.46 -12.74 -3.01
N ILE A 178 -22.53 -12.74 -4.35
CA ILE A 178 -23.81 -12.80 -5.08
C ILE A 178 -24.58 -14.10 -4.78
N LYS A 179 -23.85 -15.21 -4.59
CA LYS A 179 -24.48 -16.51 -4.31
C LYS A 179 -25.21 -16.53 -2.96
N SER A 180 -24.56 -16.01 -1.90
CA SER A 180 -25.21 -15.89 -0.59
C SER A 180 -26.33 -14.86 -0.61
N ALA A 181 -26.18 -13.75 -1.35
CA ALA A 181 -27.25 -12.77 -1.54
C ALA A 181 -28.49 -13.41 -2.20
N GLU A 182 -28.32 -14.14 -3.30
CA GLU A 182 -29.40 -14.87 -3.97
C GLU A 182 -30.11 -15.86 -3.03
N LYS A 183 -29.36 -16.54 -2.16
CA LYS A 183 -29.93 -17.45 -1.16
C LYS A 183 -30.86 -16.74 -0.17
N TYR A 184 -30.39 -15.63 0.44
CA TYR A 184 -31.21 -14.88 1.40
C TYR A 184 -32.42 -14.21 0.75
N TYR A 185 -32.29 -13.66 -0.45
CA TYR A 185 -33.42 -13.11 -1.20
C TYR A 185 -34.43 -14.18 -1.61
N SER A 186 -33.97 -15.36 -2.04
CA SER A 186 -34.84 -16.50 -2.32
C SER A 186 -35.60 -16.94 -1.09
N LEU A 187 -34.96 -16.96 0.09
CA LEU A 187 -35.60 -17.28 1.35
C LEU A 187 -36.71 -16.27 1.71
N CYS A 188 -36.46 -14.96 1.47
CA CYS A 188 -37.51 -13.95 1.61
C CYS A 188 -38.75 -14.27 0.78
N ILE A 189 -38.57 -14.65 -0.52
CA ILE A 189 -39.67 -14.95 -1.42
C ILE A 189 -40.38 -16.23 -0.99
N GLN A 190 -39.65 -17.29 -0.61
CA GLN A 190 -40.23 -18.53 -0.10
C GLN A 190 -41.07 -18.32 1.16
N ASN A 191 -40.72 -17.37 2.00
CA ASN A 191 -41.48 -16.99 3.19
C ASN A 191 -42.65 -16.02 2.87
N GLY A 192 -42.96 -15.84 1.58
CA GLY A 192 -44.09 -14.99 1.14
C GLY A 192 -43.81 -13.49 1.20
N SER A 193 -42.54 -13.08 1.24
CA SER A 193 -42.17 -11.65 1.30
C SER A 193 -41.57 -11.18 -0.02
N ASP A 194 -42.04 -10.04 -0.49
CA ASP A 194 -41.60 -9.46 -1.77
C ASP A 194 -40.32 -8.61 -1.69
N TYR A 195 -39.74 -8.42 -0.50
CA TYR A 195 -38.41 -7.79 -0.33
C TYR A 195 -37.31 -8.50 -1.13
N GLY A 196 -37.43 -9.82 -1.30
CA GLY A 196 -36.47 -10.59 -2.09
C GLY A 196 -36.40 -10.17 -3.57
N TYR A 197 -37.53 -9.74 -4.15
CA TYR A 197 -37.55 -9.23 -5.53
C TYR A 197 -36.78 -7.92 -5.68
N GLU A 198 -36.81 -7.04 -4.68
CA GLU A 198 -35.96 -5.85 -4.68
C GLU A 198 -34.47 -6.23 -4.75
N GLY A 199 -34.04 -7.19 -3.93
CA GLY A 199 -32.68 -7.69 -3.94
C GLY A 199 -32.28 -8.36 -5.27
N PHE A 200 -33.17 -9.13 -5.87
CA PHE A 200 -32.94 -9.68 -7.21
C PHE A 200 -32.87 -8.59 -8.28
N GLY A 201 -33.63 -7.52 -8.14
CA GLY A 201 -33.48 -6.34 -8.97
C GLY A 201 -32.09 -5.73 -8.90
N ASP A 202 -31.54 -5.58 -7.69
CA ASP A 202 -30.16 -5.08 -7.48
C ASP A 202 -29.11 -6.02 -8.10
N ILE A 203 -29.27 -7.34 -7.97
CA ILE A 203 -28.42 -8.34 -8.63
C ILE A 203 -28.53 -8.25 -10.16
N SER A 204 -29.74 -8.06 -10.70
CA SER A 204 -29.95 -7.92 -12.15
C SER A 204 -29.29 -6.66 -12.71
N ILE A 205 -29.32 -5.54 -11.98
CA ILE A 205 -28.53 -4.32 -12.32
C ILE A 205 -27.04 -4.65 -12.37
N PHE A 206 -26.53 -5.33 -11.36
CA PHE A 206 -25.11 -5.72 -11.30
C PHE A 206 -24.73 -6.62 -12.50
N LYS A 207 -25.63 -7.51 -12.91
CA LYS A 207 -25.46 -8.38 -14.09
C LYS A 207 -25.75 -7.66 -15.42
N LYS A 208 -26.11 -6.38 -15.43
CA LYS A 208 -26.54 -5.59 -16.59
C LYS A 208 -27.81 -6.13 -17.29
N GLN A 209 -28.62 -6.85 -16.54
CA GLN A 209 -29.90 -7.41 -16.97
C GLN A 209 -31.03 -6.41 -16.62
N TYR A 210 -31.06 -5.27 -17.30
CA TYR A 210 -31.88 -4.11 -16.91
C TYR A 210 -33.39 -4.39 -17.00
N ASP A 211 -33.83 -5.15 -17.96
CA ASP A 211 -35.25 -5.54 -18.08
C ASP A 211 -35.72 -6.45 -16.94
N ASP A 212 -34.86 -7.41 -16.53
CA ASP A 212 -35.12 -8.26 -15.38
C ASP A 212 -35.13 -7.45 -14.08
N ALA A 213 -34.21 -6.46 -13.98
CA ALA A 213 -34.19 -5.56 -12.85
C ALA A 213 -35.48 -4.77 -12.71
N ILE A 214 -35.94 -4.12 -13.79
CA ILE A 214 -37.19 -3.35 -13.82
C ILE A 214 -38.40 -4.27 -13.49
N ASN A 215 -38.44 -5.49 -14.02
CA ASN A 215 -39.51 -6.45 -13.72
C ASN A 215 -39.51 -6.80 -12.23
N ASN A 216 -38.35 -7.13 -11.64
CA ASN A 216 -38.22 -7.48 -10.24
C ASN A 216 -38.63 -6.31 -9.33
N TYR A 217 -38.19 -5.08 -9.63
CA TYR A 217 -38.60 -3.90 -8.87
C TYR A 217 -40.10 -3.61 -8.98
N ASN A 218 -40.69 -3.81 -10.15
CA ASN A 218 -42.12 -3.64 -10.30
C ASN A 218 -42.94 -4.67 -9.49
N VAL A 219 -42.44 -5.90 -9.33
CA VAL A 219 -43.06 -6.88 -8.41
C VAL A 219 -42.94 -6.38 -6.98
N ALA A 220 -41.74 -5.89 -6.55
CA ALA A 220 -41.52 -5.38 -5.23
C ALA A 220 -42.38 -4.13 -4.91
N VAL A 221 -42.66 -3.24 -5.88
CA VAL A 221 -43.57 -2.09 -5.72
C VAL A 221 -45.00 -2.55 -5.48
N ARG A 222 -45.50 -3.50 -6.27
CA ARG A 222 -46.89 -4.01 -6.15
C ARG A 222 -47.16 -4.61 -4.79
N ALA A 223 -46.16 -5.17 -4.17
CA ALA A 223 -46.26 -5.83 -2.88
C ALA A 223 -46.20 -4.83 -1.70
N ASN A 224 -45.59 -3.64 -1.89
CA ASN A 224 -45.39 -2.63 -0.85
C ASN A 224 -46.48 -1.53 -0.84
N VAL A 225 -47.70 -1.78 -1.34
CA VAL A 225 -48.79 -0.77 -1.52
C VAL A 225 -49.14 0.02 -0.27
N SER A 226 -48.77 -0.47 0.91
CA SER A 226 -49.08 0.19 2.17
C SER A 226 -47.93 1.07 2.77
N ASN A 227 -46.78 1.16 2.08
CA ASN A 227 -45.63 1.92 2.58
C ASN A 227 -45.07 2.88 1.52
N ASP A 228 -45.55 4.11 1.53
CA ASP A 228 -45.19 5.16 0.56
C ASP A 228 -43.67 5.38 0.45
N ASN A 229 -42.93 5.35 1.57
CA ASN A 229 -41.47 5.56 1.55
C ASN A 229 -40.73 4.44 0.80
N ASN A 230 -41.16 3.19 0.96
CA ASN A 230 -40.58 2.06 0.22
C ASN A 230 -40.91 2.15 -1.28
N ILE A 231 -42.11 2.53 -1.63
CA ILE A 231 -42.53 2.73 -3.01
C ILE A 231 -41.69 3.82 -3.68
N ILE A 232 -41.48 4.96 -3.05
CA ILE A 232 -40.67 6.06 -3.55
C ILE A 232 -39.21 5.57 -3.80
N ARG A 233 -38.64 4.83 -2.83
CA ARG A 233 -37.29 4.29 -2.93
C ARG A 233 -37.15 3.27 -4.06
N ILE A 234 -38.09 2.35 -4.21
CA ILE A 234 -38.04 1.33 -5.29
C ILE A 234 -38.29 1.98 -6.64
N ASN A 235 -39.20 2.95 -6.76
CA ASN A 235 -39.42 3.72 -8.00
C ASN A 235 -38.17 4.48 -8.41
N SER A 236 -37.37 5.00 -7.49
CA SER A 236 -36.06 5.58 -7.79
C SER A 236 -35.09 4.52 -8.39
N LYS A 237 -35.11 3.29 -7.89
CA LYS A 237 -34.33 2.16 -8.48
C LYS A 237 -34.82 1.81 -9.88
N ILE A 238 -36.13 1.82 -10.14
CA ILE A 238 -36.70 1.61 -11.48
C ILE A 238 -36.24 2.70 -12.45
N SER A 239 -36.32 3.96 -12.03
CA SER A 239 -35.82 5.09 -12.84
C SER A 239 -34.32 4.93 -13.14
N ASN A 240 -33.52 4.57 -12.14
CA ASN A 240 -32.10 4.29 -12.33
C ASN A 240 -31.87 3.13 -13.33
N ALA A 241 -32.56 2.01 -13.17
CA ALA A 241 -32.47 0.86 -14.08
C ALA A 241 -32.82 1.25 -15.53
N SER A 242 -33.85 2.08 -15.70
CA SER A 242 -34.29 2.58 -17.00
C SER A 242 -33.25 3.48 -17.65
N VAL A 243 -32.67 4.41 -16.88
CA VAL A 243 -31.59 5.29 -17.36
C VAL A 243 -30.35 4.47 -17.72
N GLN A 244 -29.95 3.53 -16.88
CA GLN A 244 -28.79 2.67 -17.14
C GLN A 244 -28.97 1.79 -18.38
N LYS A 245 -30.19 1.28 -18.61
CA LYS A 245 -30.54 0.52 -19.84
C LYS A 245 -30.30 1.39 -21.09
N GLU A 246 -30.80 2.63 -21.07
CA GLU A 246 -30.66 3.51 -22.20
C GLU A 246 -29.20 3.98 -22.42
N LEU A 247 -28.46 4.22 -21.34
CA LEU A 247 -27.01 4.51 -21.41
C LEU A 247 -26.20 3.31 -21.93
N TYR A 248 -26.58 2.09 -21.59
CA TYR A 248 -25.96 0.88 -22.13
C TYR A 248 -26.23 0.72 -23.63
N ALA A 249 -27.47 0.98 -24.07
CA ALA A 249 -27.81 0.99 -25.49
C ALA A 249 -27.09 2.12 -26.26
N TRP A 250 -26.94 3.31 -25.63
CA TRP A 250 -26.15 4.43 -26.17
C TRP A 250 -24.68 4.03 -26.40
N ASP A 251 -24.04 3.33 -25.45
CA ASP A 251 -22.64 2.92 -25.60
C ASP A 251 -22.45 2.01 -26.83
N SER A 252 -23.39 1.12 -27.10
CA SER A 252 -23.40 0.28 -28.30
C SER A 252 -23.51 1.11 -29.60
N LEU A 253 -24.28 2.19 -29.60
CA LEU A 253 -24.41 3.12 -30.73
C LEU A 253 -23.12 3.92 -30.95
N ILE A 254 -22.45 4.32 -29.89
CA ILE A 254 -21.13 4.98 -29.96
C ILE A 254 -20.08 4.06 -30.57
N ILE A 255 -20.06 2.76 -30.18
CA ILE A 255 -19.15 1.77 -30.74
C ILE A 255 -19.39 1.58 -32.24
N SER A 256 -20.65 1.59 -32.68
CA SER A 256 -21.01 1.47 -34.10
C SER A 256 -20.90 2.79 -34.90
N ASN A 257 -20.48 3.89 -34.25
CA ASN A 257 -20.41 5.26 -34.82
C ASN A 257 -21.78 5.81 -35.29
N ASP A 258 -22.89 5.29 -34.74
CA ASP A 258 -24.25 5.81 -35.02
C ASP A 258 -24.59 6.96 -34.05
N TYR A 259 -23.94 8.10 -34.28
CA TYR A 259 -24.05 9.24 -33.36
C TYR A 259 -25.42 9.91 -33.40
N SER A 260 -26.14 9.83 -34.52
CA SER A 260 -27.48 10.43 -34.65
C SER A 260 -28.48 9.74 -33.72
N ASN A 261 -28.50 8.41 -33.77
CA ASN A 261 -29.35 7.62 -32.88
C ASN A 261 -28.88 7.69 -31.41
N ALA A 262 -27.54 7.80 -31.19
CA ALA A 262 -26.99 7.99 -29.85
C ALA A 262 -27.48 9.30 -29.19
N ILE A 263 -27.46 10.42 -29.92
CA ILE A 263 -27.98 11.71 -29.45
C ILE A 263 -29.48 11.62 -29.18
N SER A 264 -30.26 11.11 -30.15
CA SER A 264 -31.70 10.96 -29.98
C SER A 264 -32.11 10.17 -28.76
N LYS A 265 -31.30 9.15 -28.42
CA LYS A 265 -31.50 8.35 -27.22
C LYS A 265 -31.23 9.12 -25.94
N LEU A 266 -30.17 9.91 -25.90
CA LEU A 266 -29.85 10.78 -24.76
C LEU A 266 -30.86 11.93 -24.59
N ASP A 267 -31.37 12.47 -25.70
CA ASP A 267 -32.43 13.50 -25.68
C ASP A 267 -33.72 12.97 -25.05
N SER A 268 -34.05 11.68 -25.25
CA SER A 268 -35.18 11.03 -24.56
C SER A 268 -35.04 10.99 -23.03
N LEU A 269 -33.80 11.07 -22.53
CA LEU A 269 -33.48 11.09 -21.11
C LEU A 269 -33.33 12.50 -20.52
N SER A 270 -33.60 13.57 -21.30
CA SER A 270 -33.36 14.96 -20.91
C SER A 270 -34.02 15.36 -19.58
N ASN A 271 -35.17 14.78 -19.25
CA ASN A 271 -35.89 15.02 -17.99
C ASN A 271 -35.17 14.44 -16.74
N TYR A 272 -34.22 13.54 -16.95
CA TYR A 272 -33.48 12.85 -15.88
C TYR A 272 -32.09 13.42 -15.64
N THR A 273 -31.63 14.38 -16.45
CA THR A 273 -30.26 14.92 -16.39
C THR A 273 -29.87 15.52 -15.05
N LYS A 274 -30.84 16.05 -14.30
CA LYS A 274 -30.61 16.64 -12.98
C LYS A 274 -30.23 15.58 -11.95
N ASP A 275 -30.85 14.40 -12.01
CA ASP A 275 -30.65 13.31 -11.06
C ASP A 275 -29.58 12.32 -11.53
N TYR A 276 -29.31 12.31 -12.84
CA TYR A 276 -28.33 11.42 -13.49
C TYR A 276 -27.36 12.24 -14.36
N PRO A 277 -26.33 12.83 -13.77
CA PRO A 277 -25.37 13.67 -14.50
C PRO A 277 -24.60 12.89 -15.58
N GLU A 278 -24.56 11.57 -15.52
CA GLU A 278 -23.95 10.69 -16.52
C GLU A 278 -24.56 10.88 -17.92
N ILE A 279 -25.80 11.31 -18.03
CA ILE A 279 -26.47 11.61 -19.31
C ILE A 279 -25.82 12.79 -20.00
N GLU A 280 -25.53 13.86 -19.26
CA GLU A 280 -24.84 15.06 -19.79
C GLU A 280 -23.39 14.70 -20.20
N LEU A 281 -22.72 13.86 -19.39
CA LEU A 281 -21.38 13.37 -19.71
C LEU A 281 -21.38 12.51 -20.98
N ALA A 282 -22.37 11.60 -21.14
CA ALA A 282 -22.54 10.78 -22.33
C ALA A 282 -22.76 11.63 -23.59
N LEU A 283 -23.53 12.73 -23.48
CA LEU A 283 -23.75 13.66 -24.60
C LEU A 283 -22.44 14.39 -24.96
N ALA A 284 -21.71 14.90 -23.97
CA ALA A 284 -20.41 15.53 -24.21
C ALA A 284 -19.41 14.55 -24.87
N LYS A 285 -19.43 13.27 -24.45
CA LYS A 285 -18.61 12.20 -25.04
C LYS A 285 -19.04 11.88 -26.48
N THR A 286 -20.32 11.96 -26.78
CA THR A 286 -20.82 11.79 -28.16
C THR A 286 -20.27 12.89 -29.05
N TYR A 287 -20.37 14.16 -28.64
CA TYR A 287 -19.79 15.27 -29.39
C TYR A 287 -18.29 15.15 -29.58
N PHE A 288 -17.57 14.69 -28.57
CA PHE A 288 -16.14 14.41 -28.68
C PHE A 288 -15.85 13.37 -29.77
N LYS A 289 -16.61 12.27 -29.79
CA LYS A 289 -16.48 11.21 -30.79
C LYS A 289 -16.81 11.67 -32.19
N MET A 290 -17.78 12.57 -32.34
CA MET A 290 -18.10 13.27 -33.59
C MET A 290 -17.02 14.26 -34.00
N LYS A 291 -15.96 14.47 -33.22
CA LYS A 291 -14.92 15.52 -33.40
C LYS A 291 -15.46 16.95 -33.28
N ASN A 292 -16.60 17.12 -32.70
CA ASN A 292 -17.17 18.41 -32.39
C ASN A 292 -16.63 18.87 -31.02
N TYR A 293 -15.32 19.26 -31.04
CA TYR A 293 -14.54 19.51 -29.81
C TYR A 293 -15.01 20.76 -29.06
N ASN A 294 -15.54 21.76 -29.75
CA ASN A 294 -15.99 23.01 -29.13
C ASN A 294 -17.21 22.78 -28.25
N GLU A 295 -18.23 22.14 -28.78
CA GLU A 295 -19.45 21.78 -28.02
C GLU A 295 -19.15 20.85 -26.88
N SER A 296 -18.35 19.79 -27.13
CA SER A 296 -17.91 18.86 -26.08
C SER A 296 -17.18 19.61 -24.96
N LYS A 297 -16.24 20.49 -25.28
CA LYS A 297 -15.48 21.29 -24.32
C LYS A 297 -16.37 22.18 -23.46
N ASP A 298 -17.31 22.88 -24.08
CA ASP A 298 -18.23 23.80 -23.39
C ASP A 298 -19.16 23.03 -22.43
N MET A 299 -19.62 21.83 -22.83
CA MET A 299 -20.41 20.97 -21.99
C MET A 299 -19.58 20.42 -20.82
N LEU A 300 -18.37 19.92 -21.07
CA LEU A 300 -17.50 19.38 -20.03
C LEU A 300 -17.10 20.44 -18.99
N ASN A 301 -16.80 21.67 -19.43
CA ASN A 301 -16.50 22.78 -18.53
C ASN A 301 -17.68 23.12 -17.59
N ARG A 302 -18.93 23.09 -18.11
CA ARG A 302 -20.13 23.28 -17.29
C ARG A 302 -20.36 22.08 -16.35
N PHE A 303 -20.20 20.88 -16.88
CA PHE A 303 -20.38 19.63 -16.13
C PHE A 303 -19.44 19.53 -14.91
N ILE A 304 -18.15 19.77 -15.09
CA ILE A 304 -17.12 19.69 -14.06
C ILE A 304 -17.38 20.68 -12.91
N LYS A 305 -17.95 21.85 -13.17
CA LYS A 305 -18.29 22.84 -12.13
C LYS A 305 -19.23 22.27 -11.07
N ASN A 306 -20.19 21.46 -11.51
CA ASN A 306 -21.23 20.88 -10.67
C ASN A 306 -20.88 19.44 -10.21
N ASN A 307 -20.07 18.74 -10.99
CA ASN A 307 -19.80 17.30 -10.84
C ASN A 307 -18.28 17.04 -10.82
N LYS A 308 -17.60 17.51 -9.78
CA LYS A 308 -16.12 17.48 -9.68
C LYS A 308 -15.51 16.09 -9.55
N ASN A 309 -16.31 15.06 -9.25
CA ASN A 309 -15.83 13.70 -8.97
C ASN A 309 -15.82 12.76 -10.19
N PHE A 310 -16.19 13.23 -11.37
CA PHE A 310 -16.23 12.43 -12.59
C PHE A 310 -14.89 12.52 -13.36
N ASP A 311 -14.04 11.51 -13.23
CA ASP A 311 -12.71 11.42 -13.84
C ASP A 311 -12.75 11.43 -15.38
N GLU A 312 -13.74 10.77 -15.97
CA GLU A 312 -13.89 10.70 -17.42
C GLU A 312 -14.06 12.08 -18.06
N ALA A 313 -14.75 13.01 -17.38
CA ALA A 313 -14.92 14.38 -17.85
C ALA A 313 -13.57 15.10 -17.98
N TYR A 314 -12.71 14.99 -16.98
CA TYR A 314 -11.37 15.57 -17.01
C TYR A 314 -10.48 14.90 -18.07
N ALA A 315 -10.56 13.59 -18.20
CA ALA A 315 -9.79 12.85 -19.20
C ALA A 315 -10.15 13.25 -20.64
N ILE A 316 -11.44 13.38 -20.94
CA ILE A 316 -11.91 13.83 -22.26
C ILE A 316 -11.52 15.28 -22.51
N LEU A 317 -11.69 16.16 -21.52
CA LEU A 317 -11.31 17.57 -21.64
C LEU A 317 -9.81 17.74 -21.88
N ALA A 318 -8.99 16.96 -21.20
CA ALA A 318 -7.54 16.93 -21.43
C ALA A 318 -7.19 16.49 -22.86
N GLN A 319 -7.89 15.49 -23.39
CA GLN A 319 -7.70 15.04 -24.78
C GLN A 319 -8.08 16.15 -25.78
N ILE A 320 -9.16 16.90 -25.53
CA ILE A 320 -9.53 18.05 -26.38
C ILE A 320 -8.42 19.10 -26.38
N PHE A 321 -7.88 19.46 -25.20
CA PHE A 321 -6.76 20.38 -25.11
C PHE A 321 -5.53 19.88 -25.89
N LEU A 322 -5.25 18.57 -25.87
CA LEU A 322 -4.17 17.99 -26.67
C LEU A 322 -4.42 18.13 -28.19
N TYR A 323 -5.66 17.91 -28.64
CA TYR A 323 -6.00 18.15 -30.06
C TYR A 323 -5.86 19.63 -30.47
N GLU A 324 -6.08 20.54 -29.53
CA GLU A 324 -5.86 21.97 -29.73
C GLU A 324 -4.39 22.39 -29.65
N GLY A 325 -3.46 21.47 -29.31
CA GLY A 325 -2.04 21.76 -29.05
C GLY A 325 -1.78 22.52 -27.76
N LYS A 326 -2.74 22.49 -26.82
CA LYS A 326 -2.67 23.14 -25.51
C LYS A 326 -2.26 22.15 -24.43
N GLU A 327 -1.02 21.77 -24.45
CA GLU A 327 -0.46 20.69 -23.63
C GLU A 327 -0.49 21.00 -22.12
N ARG A 328 -0.18 22.26 -21.79
CA ARG A 328 -0.16 22.71 -20.39
C ARG A 328 -1.56 22.70 -19.77
N GLU A 329 -2.56 23.16 -20.51
CA GLU A 329 -3.96 23.15 -20.09
C GLU A 329 -4.44 21.72 -19.89
N ALA A 330 -4.00 20.78 -20.73
CA ALA A 330 -4.32 19.37 -20.59
C ALA A 330 -3.74 18.75 -19.30
N ILE A 331 -2.48 19.05 -18.95
CA ILE A 331 -1.87 18.59 -17.70
C ILE A 331 -2.59 19.22 -16.49
N ASN A 332 -2.85 20.53 -16.53
CA ASN A 332 -3.51 21.24 -15.43
C ASN A 332 -4.90 20.67 -15.16
N ILE A 333 -5.68 20.33 -16.18
CA ILE A 333 -7.02 19.77 -16.00
C ILE A 333 -6.98 18.35 -15.42
N LEU A 334 -5.98 17.53 -15.79
CA LEU A 334 -5.80 16.20 -15.19
C LEU A 334 -5.39 16.31 -13.72
N GLU A 335 -4.47 17.21 -13.38
CA GLU A 335 -4.09 17.44 -11.98
C GLU A 335 -5.26 18.03 -11.17
N GLU A 336 -6.11 18.86 -11.78
CA GLU A 336 -7.34 19.33 -11.13
C GLU A 336 -8.29 18.16 -10.86
N GLY A 337 -8.52 17.28 -11.82
CA GLY A 337 -9.31 16.06 -11.64
C GLY A 337 -8.81 15.20 -10.48
N LEU A 338 -7.49 15.04 -10.34
CA LEU A 338 -6.88 14.29 -9.25
C LEU A 338 -7.09 14.94 -7.87
N LYS A 339 -7.30 16.25 -7.76
CA LYS A 339 -7.61 16.93 -6.48
C LYS A 339 -8.95 16.50 -5.89
N TYR A 340 -9.93 16.24 -6.75
CA TYR A 340 -11.29 15.89 -6.35
C TYR A 340 -11.56 14.39 -6.34
N SER A 341 -10.60 13.60 -6.77
CA SER A 341 -10.72 12.17 -6.94
C SER A 341 -9.57 11.44 -6.24
N TYR A 342 -9.91 10.56 -5.31
CA TYR A 342 -8.89 9.81 -4.58
C TYR A 342 -8.40 8.58 -5.32
N ASN A 343 -9.10 8.18 -6.38
CA ASN A 343 -8.83 6.91 -7.02
C ASN A 343 -9.29 6.88 -8.47
N LYS A 344 -8.46 7.42 -9.34
CA LYS A 344 -8.77 7.54 -10.77
C LYS A 344 -7.59 7.03 -11.62
N PRO A 345 -7.50 5.71 -11.85
CA PRO A 345 -6.41 5.13 -12.64
C PRO A 345 -6.28 5.77 -14.01
N ARG A 346 -7.40 6.05 -14.68
CA ARG A 346 -7.42 6.71 -15.98
C ARG A 346 -6.72 8.07 -15.97
N LEU A 347 -6.93 8.90 -14.93
CA LEU A 347 -6.27 10.20 -14.83
C LEU A 347 -4.77 10.05 -14.60
N TYR A 348 -4.36 9.13 -13.73
CA TYR A 348 -2.95 8.84 -13.50
C TYR A 348 -2.24 8.35 -14.77
N GLU A 349 -2.84 7.39 -15.48
CA GLU A 349 -2.28 6.86 -16.72
C GLU A 349 -2.24 7.91 -17.82
N THR A 350 -3.30 8.69 -18.00
CA THR A 350 -3.35 9.75 -19.00
C THR A 350 -2.29 10.81 -18.73
N LEU A 351 -2.12 11.20 -17.45
CA LEU A 351 -1.08 12.17 -17.06
C LEU A 351 0.32 11.60 -17.30
N ALA A 352 0.58 10.35 -16.91
CA ALA A 352 1.87 9.72 -17.12
C ALA A 352 2.21 9.61 -18.61
N ASN A 353 1.27 9.16 -19.45
CA ASN A 353 1.46 9.04 -20.90
C ASN A 353 1.77 10.39 -21.55
N MET A 354 1.09 11.45 -21.13
CA MET A 354 1.37 12.80 -21.62
C MET A 354 2.80 13.21 -21.25
N LEU A 355 3.21 13.02 -20.01
CA LEU A 355 4.54 13.38 -19.54
C LEU A 355 5.64 12.57 -20.25
N TYR A 356 5.42 11.28 -20.53
CA TYR A 356 6.33 10.45 -21.33
C TYR A 356 6.48 11.00 -22.76
N ASN A 357 5.37 11.41 -23.39
CA ASN A 357 5.40 11.98 -24.75
C ASN A 357 6.18 13.29 -24.82
N TYR A 358 6.32 14.01 -23.70
CA TYR A 358 7.18 15.20 -23.57
C TYR A 358 8.64 14.88 -23.26
N GLY A 359 8.97 13.60 -23.04
CA GLY A 359 10.34 13.14 -22.72
C GLY A 359 10.70 13.28 -21.27
N TYR A 360 9.72 13.56 -20.36
CA TYR A 360 9.95 13.45 -18.94
C TYR A 360 9.94 11.99 -18.51
N LEU A 361 10.78 11.65 -17.55
CA LEU A 361 10.93 10.27 -17.11
C LEU A 361 10.82 10.11 -15.58
N TYR A 362 11.21 11.12 -14.80
CA TYR A 362 11.14 11.03 -13.36
C TYR A 362 9.68 11.10 -12.87
N TYR A 363 8.98 12.17 -13.18
CA TYR A 363 7.62 12.37 -12.67
C TYR A 363 6.61 11.33 -13.16
N PRO A 364 6.55 10.97 -14.47
CA PRO A 364 5.63 9.92 -14.91
C PRO A 364 5.96 8.55 -14.27
N ASN A 365 7.24 8.20 -14.11
CA ASN A 365 7.60 6.95 -13.45
C ASN A 365 7.31 6.97 -11.94
N GLU A 366 7.43 8.12 -11.29
CA GLU A 366 6.98 8.29 -9.90
C GLU A 366 5.48 8.03 -9.78
N ILE A 367 4.66 8.59 -10.68
CA ILE A 367 3.21 8.34 -10.74
C ILE A 367 2.92 6.86 -10.94
N ILE A 368 3.50 6.22 -11.95
CA ILE A 368 3.26 4.80 -12.24
C ILE A 368 3.73 3.91 -11.09
N SER A 369 4.89 4.18 -10.50
CA SER A 369 5.40 3.38 -9.38
C SER A 369 4.48 3.38 -8.15
N GLN A 370 3.70 4.44 -7.98
CA GLN A 370 2.75 4.54 -6.87
C GLN A 370 1.44 3.78 -7.12
N ILE A 371 1.05 3.61 -8.38
CA ILE A 371 -0.25 3.01 -8.71
C ILE A 371 -0.14 1.55 -9.18
N VAL A 372 1.04 1.10 -9.60
CA VAL A 372 1.26 -0.24 -10.17
C VAL A 372 0.83 -1.39 -9.25
N GLY A 373 0.90 -1.21 -7.94
CA GLY A 373 0.48 -2.20 -6.95
C GLY A 373 -1.01 -2.16 -6.59
N PHE A 374 -1.75 -1.13 -7.06
CA PHE A 374 -3.15 -0.89 -6.69
C PHE A 374 -4.13 -1.00 -7.85
N TYR A 375 -3.66 -0.72 -9.06
CA TYR A 375 -4.50 -0.68 -10.24
C TYR A 375 -4.01 -1.68 -11.28
N ASP A 376 -4.95 -2.22 -12.03
CA ASP A 376 -4.62 -2.87 -13.29
C ASP A 376 -4.34 -1.78 -14.32
N ILE A 377 -3.07 -1.43 -14.44
CA ILE A 377 -2.58 -0.44 -15.40
C ILE A 377 -2.40 -1.08 -16.78
N SER A 378 -2.50 -0.27 -17.83
CA SER A 378 -2.35 -0.73 -19.20
C SER A 378 -0.97 -1.35 -19.46
N ASP A 379 -0.92 -2.32 -20.35
CA ASP A 379 0.31 -3.01 -20.73
C ASP A 379 1.34 -2.03 -21.33
N GLU A 380 0.90 -0.98 -22.02
CA GLU A 380 1.76 0.11 -22.51
C GLU A 380 2.50 0.80 -21.36
N ASN A 381 1.78 1.17 -20.29
CA ASN A 381 2.37 1.81 -19.12
C ASN A 381 3.28 0.86 -18.35
N LYS A 382 2.94 -0.43 -18.26
CA LYS A 382 3.83 -1.46 -17.71
C LYS A 382 5.13 -1.57 -18.52
N ILE A 383 5.08 -1.51 -19.85
CA ILE A 383 6.24 -1.53 -20.74
C ILE A 383 7.13 -0.30 -20.51
N GLU A 384 6.57 0.90 -20.48
CA GLU A 384 7.35 2.13 -20.23
C GLU A 384 7.98 2.10 -18.83
N TYR A 385 7.26 1.63 -17.83
CA TYR A 385 7.80 1.46 -16.49
C TYR A 385 8.91 0.40 -16.43
N ALA A 386 8.76 -0.72 -17.14
CA ALA A 386 9.81 -1.74 -17.24
C ALA A 386 11.07 -1.19 -17.92
N LYS A 387 10.94 -0.39 -18.99
CA LYS A 387 12.07 0.32 -19.63
C LYS A 387 12.80 1.23 -18.65
N TYR A 388 12.04 1.98 -17.84
CA TYR A 388 12.64 2.83 -16.81
C TYR A 388 13.37 2.01 -15.74
N LEU A 389 12.79 0.88 -15.29
CA LEU A 389 13.43 -0.01 -14.33
C LEU A 389 14.74 -0.60 -14.88
N ILE A 390 14.76 -0.98 -16.18
CA ILE A 390 15.97 -1.41 -16.89
C ILE A 390 17.00 -0.26 -16.89
N PHE A 391 16.57 0.94 -17.25
CA PHE A 391 17.42 2.12 -17.23
C PHE A 391 18.02 2.38 -15.84
N LYS A 392 17.24 2.18 -14.76
CA LYS A 392 17.70 2.30 -13.38
C LYS A 392 18.41 1.04 -12.84
N ARG A 393 18.75 0.09 -13.70
CA ARG A 393 19.44 -1.17 -13.35
C ARG A 393 18.69 -2.03 -12.31
N LYS A 394 17.34 -1.84 -12.20
CA LYS A 394 16.46 -2.62 -11.32
C LYS A 394 15.88 -3.81 -12.09
N TYR A 395 16.75 -4.72 -12.52
CA TYR A 395 16.43 -5.78 -13.49
C TYR A 395 15.39 -6.78 -12.96
N GLU A 396 15.47 -7.18 -11.71
CA GLU A 396 14.50 -8.13 -11.12
C GLU A 396 13.08 -7.56 -11.12
N LYS A 397 12.92 -6.32 -10.67
CA LYS A 397 11.61 -5.64 -10.74
C LYS A 397 11.12 -5.47 -12.18
N ALA A 398 12.01 -5.19 -13.12
CA ALA A 398 11.64 -5.11 -14.53
C ALA A 398 11.12 -6.45 -15.04
N LYS A 399 11.78 -7.57 -14.69
CA LYS A 399 11.31 -8.92 -15.04
C LYS A 399 9.94 -9.23 -14.45
N GLU A 400 9.70 -8.89 -13.18
CA GLU A 400 8.41 -9.06 -12.52
C GLU A 400 7.29 -8.32 -13.28
N ILE A 401 7.51 -7.07 -13.67
CA ILE A 401 6.54 -6.29 -14.45
C ILE A 401 6.32 -6.92 -15.82
N LEU A 402 7.38 -7.33 -16.53
CA LEU A 402 7.27 -7.92 -17.87
C LEU A 402 6.49 -9.25 -17.86
N VAL A 403 6.60 -10.05 -16.81
CA VAL A 403 5.83 -11.30 -16.65
C VAL A 403 4.33 -11.03 -16.53
N SER A 404 3.93 -9.88 -15.97
CA SER A 404 2.53 -9.48 -15.81
C SER A 404 1.86 -8.96 -17.09
N ILE A 405 2.58 -8.89 -18.22
CA ILE A 405 2.08 -8.36 -19.50
C ILE A 405 1.63 -9.49 -20.39
N GLU A 406 0.35 -9.53 -20.75
CA GLU A 406 -0.24 -10.55 -21.62
C GLU A 406 -0.16 -10.18 -23.11
N ALA A 407 -0.28 -8.88 -23.41
CA ALA A 407 -0.15 -8.33 -24.75
C ALA A 407 1.33 -8.09 -25.13
N TYR A 408 1.60 -7.66 -26.35
CA TYR A 408 2.94 -7.20 -26.82
C TYR A 408 4.08 -8.21 -26.65
N ARG A 409 3.83 -9.50 -26.87
CA ARG A 409 4.79 -10.62 -26.64
C ARG A 409 6.18 -10.37 -27.24
N ASN A 410 6.26 -9.80 -28.44
CA ASN A 410 7.55 -9.50 -29.10
C ASN A 410 8.31 -8.39 -28.36
N THR A 411 7.62 -7.33 -27.90
CA THR A 411 8.23 -6.25 -27.13
C THR A 411 8.73 -6.76 -25.78
N VAL A 412 7.93 -7.59 -25.11
CA VAL A 412 8.30 -8.22 -23.83
C VAL A 412 9.54 -9.12 -24.01
N ALA A 413 9.59 -9.93 -25.07
CA ALA A 413 10.73 -10.79 -25.38
C ALA A 413 12.00 -9.96 -25.65
N ASN A 414 11.89 -8.87 -26.41
CA ASN A 414 13.01 -7.98 -26.69
C ASN A 414 13.52 -7.27 -25.43
N LEU A 415 12.63 -6.80 -24.57
CA LEU A 415 13.01 -6.18 -23.30
C LEU A 415 13.67 -7.19 -22.35
N SER A 416 13.18 -8.43 -22.31
CA SER A 416 13.79 -9.50 -21.52
C SER A 416 15.22 -9.80 -21.99
N LYS A 417 15.45 -9.87 -23.31
CA LYS A 417 16.81 -9.99 -23.89
C LYS A 417 17.67 -8.77 -23.53
N SER A 418 17.11 -7.56 -23.64
CA SER A 418 17.84 -6.33 -23.27
C SER A 418 18.26 -6.33 -21.80
N ILE A 419 17.44 -6.88 -20.89
CA ILE A 419 17.83 -7.07 -19.48
C ILE A 419 19.08 -7.96 -19.39
N ASP A 420 19.08 -9.12 -20.05
CA ASP A 420 20.21 -10.06 -20.01
C ASP A 420 21.48 -9.43 -20.61
N TYR A 421 21.34 -8.67 -21.70
CA TYR A 421 22.43 -7.90 -22.30
C TYR A 421 22.99 -6.85 -21.33
N ASN A 422 22.13 -6.10 -20.67
CA ASN A 422 22.54 -5.07 -19.73
C ASN A 422 23.23 -5.66 -18.49
N ILE A 423 22.79 -6.79 -17.97
CA ILE A 423 23.47 -7.51 -16.87
C ILE A 423 24.89 -7.90 -17.27
N ALA A 424 25.08 -8.43 -18.51
CA ALA A 424 26.40 -8.78 -19.03
C ALA A 424 27.28 -7.55 -19.21
N LEU A 425 26.71 -6.44 -19.72
CA LEU A 425 27.44 -5.18 -19.93
C LEU A 425 27.82 -4.52 -18.58
N ASP A 426 26.98 -4.59 -17.58
CA ASP A 426 27.29 -4.09 -16.22
C ASP A 426 28.44 -4.91 -15.59
N ARG A 427 28.48 -6.22 -15.85
CA ARG A 427 29.62 -7.05 -15.46
C ARG A 427 30.90 -6.69 -16.22
N ALA A 428 30.79 -6.40 -17.51
CA ALA A 428 31.94 -5.94 -18.31
C ALA A 428 32.47 -4.59 -17.81
N ASP A 429 31.58 -3.66 -17.42
CA ASP A 429 31.97 -2.38 -16.85
C ASP A 429 32.74 -2.56 -15.53
N TYR A 430 32.27 -3.44 -14.65
CA TYR A 430 33.00 -3.78 -13.43
C TYR A 430 34.41 -4.38 -13.75
N LEU A 431 34.49 -5.32 -14.67
CA LEU A 431 35.76 -5.93 -15.05
C LEU A 431 36.72 -4.89 -15.67
N TYR A 432 36.19 -3.98 -16.51
CA TYR A 432 36.97 -2.92 -17.15
C TYR A 432 37.58 -1.95 -16.14
N ASN A 433 36.80 -1.52 -15.18
CA ASN A 433 37.24 -0.63 -14.11
C ASN A 433 38.31 -1.27 -13.20
N ASN A 434 38.33 -2.60 -13.12
CA ASN A 434 39.34 -3.37 -12.38
C ASN A 434 40.52 -3.85 -13.24
N GLY A 435 40.61 -3.46 -14.51
CA GLY A 435 41.73 -3.83 -15.41
C GLY A 435 41.74 -5.28 -15.87
N LEU A 436 40.63 -6.01 -15.72
CA LEU A 436 40.53 -7.44 -16.07
C LEU A 436 40.10 -7.62 -17.55
N TYR A 437 40.95 -7.10 -18.47
CA TYR A 437 40.58 -6.99 -19.87
C TYR A 437 40.46 -8.34 -20.61
N VAL A 438 41.23 -9.36 -20.21
CA VAL A 438 41.10 -10.71 -20.79
C VAL A 438 39.74 -11.32 -20.47
N ASP A 439 39.28 -11.13 -19.25
CA ASP A 439 37.97 -11.64 -18.80
C ASP A 439 36.82 -10.98 -19.54
N ILE A 440 36.95 -9.67 -19.86
CA ILE A 440 35.98 -8.95 -20.68
C ILE A 440 35.91 -9.57 -22.08
N ILE A 441 37.06 -9.80 -22.71
CA ILE A 441 37.10 -10.40 -24.05
C ILE A 441 36.42 -11.76 -24.03
N ASN A 442 36.77 -12.63 -23.06
CA ASN A 442 36.12 -13.93 -22.89
C ASN A 442 34.62 -13.84 -22.66
N LEU A 443 34.18 -12.94 -21.82
CA LEU A 443 32.74 -12.72 -21.52
C LEU A 443 32.00 -12.23 -22.76
N MET A 444 32.54 -11.24 -23.46
CA MET A 444 31.85 -10.53 -24.55
C MET A 444 31.98 -11.24 -25.91
N MET A 445 33.06 -11.95 -26.21
CA MET A 445 33.22 -12.69 -27.49
C MET A 445 32.20 -13.83 -27.63
N ASN A 446 31.80 -14.45 -26.53
CA ASN A 446 30.85 -15.57 -26.54
C ASN A 446 29.38 -15.11 -26.50
N SER A 447 29.12 -13.80 -26.42
CA SER A 447 27.78 -13.24 -26.35
C SER A 447 27.38 -12.62 -27.70
N LYS A 448 26.12 -12.75 -28.08
CA LYS A 448 25.54 -12.07 -29.24
C LYS A 448 24.50 -11.10 -28.73
N PHE A 449 24.67 -9.83 -29.05
CA PHE A 449 23.75 -8.77 -28.70
C PHE A 449 23.13 -8.18 -29.99
N GLU A 450 22.19 -7.29 -29.85
CA GLU A 450 21.53 -6.63 -30.98
C GLU A 450 21.41 -5.12 -30.68
N GLY A 451 21.33 -4.32 -31.74
CA GLY A 451 21.08 -2.89 -31.61
C GLY A 451 22.16 -2.13 -30.84
N TYR A 452 21.74 -1.26 -29.92
CA TYR A 452 22.66 -0.40 -29.18
C TYR A 452 23.54 -1.18 -28.19
N GLU A 453 23.04 -2.24 -27.60
CA GLU A 453 23.78 -3.12 -26.70
C GLU A 453 24.92 -3.83 -27.42
N GLU A 454 24.75 -4.19 -28.71
CA GLU A 454 25.83 -4.75 -29.54
C GLU A 454 26.97 -3.73 -29.76
N GLN A 455 26.63 -2.48 -29.99
CA GLN A 455 27.61 -1.41 -30.12
C GLN A 455 28.42 -1.22 -28.82
N ARG A 456 27.83 -1.33 -27.67
CA ARG A 456 28.50 -1.27 -26.36
C ARG A 456 29.41 -2.50 -26.18
N ARG A 457 28.94 -3.68 -26.56
CA ARG A 457 29.71 -4.92 -26.51
C ARG A 457 31.00 -4.80 -27.34
N LEU A 458 30.88 -4.31 -28.55
CA LEU A 458 32.03 -4.12 -29.45
C LEU A 458 33.01 -3.09 -28.87
N TRP A 459 32.54 -2.05 -28.24
CA TRP A 459 33.38 -1.06 -27.56
C TRP A 459 34.22 -1.70 -26.45
N TYR A 460 33.62 -2.53 -25.60
CA TYR A 460 34.33 -3.20 -24.50
C TYR A 460 35.40 -4.15 -25.06
N ILE A 461 35.11 -4.91 -26.09
CA ILE A 461 36.07 -5.85 -26.72
C ILE A 461 37.22 -5.04 -27.28
N ALA A 462 36.97 -4.05 -28.13
CA ALA A 462 37.98 -3.27 -28.82
C ALA A 462 38.87 -2.47 -27.85
N SER A 463 38.25 -1.83 -26.85
CA SER A 463 38.97 -1.10 -25.84
C SER A 463 39.84 -2.02 -24.97
N SER A 464 39.36 -3.22 -24.66
CA SER A 464 40.16 -4.23 -23.94
C SER A 464 41.35 -4.72 -24.74
N TYR A 465 41.18 -5.00 -26.04
CA TYR A 465 42.31 -5.32 -26.92
C TYR A 465 43.35 -4.20 -26.96
N SER A 466 42.89 -2.94 -27.05
CA SER A 466 43.78 -1.80 -27.03
C SER A 466 44.60 -1.72 -25.72
N LYS A 467 43.95 -1.92 -24.58
CA LYS A 467 44.62 -1.91 -23.25
C LYS A 467 45.63 -3.06 -23.10
N LEU A 468 45.42 -4.16 -23.79
CA LEU A 468 46.36 -5.30 -23.85
C LEU A 468 47.46 -5.14 -24.92
N GLY A 469 47.50 -4.01 -25.64
CA GLY A 469 48.48 -3.73 -26.70
C GLY A 469 48.15 -4.36 -28.06
N SER A 470 47.02 -5.04 -28.21
CA SER A 470 46.57 -5.67 -29.45
C SER A 470 45.69 -4.72 -30.28
N THR A 471 46.23 -3.54 -30.63
CA THR A 471 45.49 -2.43 -31.29
C THR A 471 44.86 -2.86 -32.61
N ASP A 472 45.51 -3.72 -33.40
CA ASP A 472 44.99 -4.18 -34.70
C ASP A 472 43.72 -5.03 -34.56
N GLU A 473 43.62 -5.86 -33.53
CA GLU A 473 42.39 -6.60 -33.27
C GLU A 473 41.27 -5.67 -32.83
N GLY A 474 41.59 -4.64 -32.05
CA GLY A 474 40.60 -3.57 -31.66
C GLY A 474 40.08 -2.85 -32.92
N ILE A 475 40.92 -2.45 -33.83
CA ILE A 475 40.54 -1.83 -35.12
C ILE A 475 39.64 -2.75 -35.93
N LYS A 476 40.01 -4.03 -36.05
CA LYS A 476 39.25 -5.03 -36.80
C LYS A 476 37.84 -5.23 -36.24
N ILE A 477 37.69 -5.23 -34.90
CA ILE A 477 36.40 -5.32 -34.25
C ILE A 477 35.55 -4.07 -34.54
N LEU A 478 36.13 -2.87 -34.42
CA LEU A 478 35.39 -1.62 -34.62
C LEU A 478 35.03 -1.35 -36.08
N LYS A 479 35.79 -1.83 -37.05
CA LYS A 479 35.44 -1.73 -38.48
C LYS A 479 34.11 -2.43 -38.80
N ARG A 480 33.73 -3.49 -38.05
CA ARG A 480 32.43 -4.17 -38.18
C ARG A 480 31.27 -3.32 -37.75
N VAL A 481 31.48 -2.29 -36.90
CA VAL A 481 30.45 -1.37 -36.46
C VAL A 481 29.75 -0.64 -37.60
N PHE A 482 30.48 -0.38 -38.69
CA PHE A 482 29.94 0.34 -39.87
C PHE A 482 29.07 -0.56 -40.79
N ASP A 483 29.04 -1.87 -40.51
CA ASP A 483 28.16 -2.81 -41.21
C ASP A 483 26.74 -2.86 -40.59
N ASP A 484 26.52 -2.24 -39.40
CA ASP A 484 25.26 -2.21 -38.68
C ASP A 484 24.44 -0.96 -38.99
N ASN A 485 23.12 -1.07 -38.87
CA ASN A 485 22.19 0.06 -39.02
C ASN A 485 22.22 1.06 -37.85
N VAL A 486 22.90 0.72 -36.77
CA VAL A 486 23.04 1.55 -35.56
C VAL A 486 24.53 1.76 -35.31
N ILE A 487 24.97 3.01 -35.30
CA ILE A 487 26.38 3.36 -35.07
C ILE A 487 26.51 4.17 -33.78
N SER A 488 27.40 3.77 -32.89
CA SER A 488 27.72 4.50 -31.67
C SER A 488 28.91 5.47 -31.92
N ILE A 489 28.70 6.75 -31.53
CA ILE A 489 29.76 7.76 -31.60
C ILE A 489 31.01 7.35 -30.79
N ASN A 490 30.84 6.61 -29.67
CA ASN A 490 31.94 6.13 -28.86
C ASN A 490 32.81 5.15 -29.63
N ASN A 491 32.24 4.29 -30.47
CA ASN A 491 32.96 3.36 -31.32
C ASN A 491 33.72 4.10 -32.43
N VAL A 492 33.12 5.14 -33.00
CA VAL A 492 33.78 5.98 -34.02
C VAL A 492 34.99 6.71 -33.43
N ILE A 493 34.86 7.30 -32.25
CA ILE A 493 35.95 7.99 -31.53
C ILE A 493 37.08 6.99 -31.21
N LEU A 494 36.73 5.84 -30.61
CA LEU A 494 37.74 4.82 -30.26
C LEU A 494 38.46 4.29 -31.50
N LEU A 495 37.75 4.03 -32.60
CA LEU A 495 38.37 3.60 -33.84
C LEU A 495 39.40 4.62 -34.34
N ARG A 496 39.06 5.92 -34.33
CA ARG A 496 39.99 6.98 -34.72
C ARG A 496 41.22 7.03 -33.82
N GLU A 497 41.04 6.89 -32.50
CA GLU A 497 42.15 6.85 -31.55
C GLU A 497 43.07 5.67 -31.85
N LEU A 498 42.53 4.48 -32.08
CA LEU A 498 43.31 3.29 -32.38
C LEU A 498 44.08 3.40 -33.73
N LEU A 499 43.40 3.94 -34.74
CA LEU A 499 44.03 4.24 -36.02
C LEU A 499 45.17 5.25 -35.86
N GLY A 500 44.97 6.29 -35.07
CA GLY A 500 46.00 7.31 -34.76
C GLY A 500 47.20 6.72 -34.03
N ILE A 501 47.03 5.74 -33.13
CA ILE A 501 48.12 5.00 -32.50
C ILE A 501 48.91 4.21 -33.55
N ARG A 502 48.22 3.52 -34.46
CA ARG A 502 48.89 2.72 -35.49
C ARG A 502 49.62 3.58 -36.54
N VAL A 503 49.07 4.74 -36.93
CA VAL A 503 49.77 5.64 -37.86
C VAL A 503 51.12 6.11 -37.30
N LYS A 504 51.22 6.27 -35.98
CA LYS A 504 52.45 6.67 -35.29
C LYS A 504 53.43 5.51 -35.07
N SER A 505 53.05 4.30 -35.32
CA SER A 505 53.85 3.11 -35.12
C SER A 505 54.92 2.96 -36.24
N ASN A 506 56.10 2.40 -35.91
CA ASN A 506 57.19 2.22 -36.83
C ASN A 506 57.22 0.82 -37.49
N ASP A 507 56.28 -0.04 -37.14
CA ASP A 507 56.20 -1.44 -37.57
C ASP A 507 55.26 -1.68 -38.75
N ILE A 508 54.66 -0.63 -39.32
CA ILE A 508 53.74 -0.69 -40.46
C ILE A 508 54.31 0.03 -41.69
N SER A 509 53.94 -0.43 -42.90
CA SER A 509 54.35 0.19 -44.15
C SER A 509 53.69 1.57 -44.36
N ASP A 510 54.35 2.41 -45.20
CA ASP A 510 53.82 3.73 -45.55
C ASP A 510 52.47 3.60 -46.27
N TYR A 511 52.24 2.56 -47.05
CA TYR A 511 50.97 2.25 -47.72
C TYR A 511 49.89 1.97 -46.68
N GLN A 512 50.19 1.25 -45.62
CA GLN A 512 49.24 0.94 -44.53
C GLN A 512 48.92 2.21 -43.72
N LYS A 513 49.90 3.10 -43.52
CA LYS A 513 49.69 4.40 -42.89
C LYS A 513 48.73 5.25 -43.69
N GLU A 514 48.81 5.26 -45.01
CA GLU A 514 47.96 6.02 -45.88
C GLU A 514 46.51 5.51 -45.86
N ILE A 515 46.30 4.19 -45.77
CA ILE A 515 44.98 3.59 -45.56
C ILE A 515 44.39 4.07 -44.21
N TYR A 516 45.16 3.98 -43.16
CA TYR A 516 44.68 4.39 -41.83
C TYR A 516 44.40 5.90 -41.76
N LEU A 517 45.13 6.75 -42.42
CA LEU A 517 44.85 8.19 -42.54
C LEU A 517 43.56 8.45 -43.31
N THR A 518 43.23 7.64 -44.30
CA THR A 518 41.97 7.73 -45.05
C THR A 518 40.79 7.29 -44.16
N ASP A 519 40.99 6.20 -43.43
CA ASP A 519 39.99 5.73 -42.45
C ASP A 519 39.73 6.77 -41.33
N ILE A 520 40.78 7.46 -40.86
CA ILE A 520 40.66 8.56 -39.89
C ILE A 520 39.79 9.70 -40.48
N LYS A 521 39.98 10.09 -41.71
CA LYS A 521 39.17 11.10 -42.37
C LYS A 521 37.71 10.67 -42.46
N SER A 522 37.45 9.40 -42.74
CA SER A 522 36.09 8.85 -42.77
C SER A 522 35.42 8.91 -41.38
N THR A 523 36.20 8.61 -40.32
CA THR A 523 35.67 8.68 -38.96
C THR A 523 35.31 10.12 -38.54
N LEU A 524 36.03 11.15 -39.02
CA LEU A 524 35.71 12.54 -38.77
C LEU A 524 34.39 12.91 -39.42
N PHE A 525 34.16 12.50 -40.66
CA PHE A 525 32.89 12.73 -41.34
C PHE A 525 31.71 12.11 -40.57
N TRP A 526 31.82 10.85 -40.17
CA TRP A 526 30.79 10.17 -39.37
C TRP A 526 30.58 10.83 -38.02
N GLU A 527 31.63 11.29 -37.34
CA GLU A 527 31.53 11.96 -36.08
C GLU A 527 30.75 13.29 -36.21
N ASP A 528 30.98 14.07 -37.24
CA ASP A 528 30.28 15.33 -37.47
C ASP A 528 28.81 15.08 -37.81
N ASP A 529 28.50 14.06 -38.62
CA ASP A 529 27.09 13.69 -38.91
C ASP A 529 26.35 13.21 -37.66
N LEU A 530 27.02 12.39 -36.82
CA LEU A 530 26.48 11.88 -35.59
C LEU A 530 26.25 12.97 -34.50
N LYS A 531 27.11 14.00 -34.46
CA LYS A 531 26.95 15.10 -33.49
C LYS A 531 25.65 15.86 -33.62
N PHE A 532 25.07 15.95 -34.82
CA PHE A 532 23.85 16.68 -35.09
C PHE A 532 22.62 15.78 -35.16
N ASN A 533 22.76 14.49 -34.99
CA ASN A 533 21.65 13.55 -34.94
C ASN A 533 21.03 13.55 -33.55
N THR A 534 19.77 14.04 -33.46
CA THR A 534 19.06 14.17 -32.19
C THR A 534 18.87 12.85 -31.44
N SER A 535 18.69 11.73 -32.14
CA SER A 535 18.58 10.41 -31.54
C SER A 535 19.86 10.02 -30.81
N LEU A 536 21.00 10.18 -31.47
CA LEU A 536 22.32 9.83 -30.95
C LEU A 536 22.74 10.73 -29.78
N ILE A 537 22.39 12.02 -29.83
CA ILE A 537 22.56 12.94 -28.71
C ILE A 537 21.77 12.43 -27.50
N THR A 538 20.53 12.04 -27.72
CA THR A 538 19.67 11.50 -26.68
C THR A 538 20.26 10.22 -26.08
N ASP A 539 20.66 9.28 -26.91
CA ASP A 539 21.25 8.01 -26.48
C ASP A 539 22.52 8.23 -25.65
N LYS A 540 23.38 9.15 -26.09
CA LYS A 540 24.59 9.50 -25.35
C LYS A 540 24.30 10.14 -23.99
N VAL A 541 23.35 11.04 -23.94
CA VAL A 541 22.95 11.66 -22.69
C VAL A 541 22.38 10.61 -21.75
N PHE A 542 21.48 9.75 -22.23
CA PHE A 542 20.90 8.69 -21.40
C PHE A 542 21.93 7.67 -20.92
N GLU A 543 22.99 7.41 -21.68
CA GLU A 543 24.12 6.60 -21.23
C GLU A 543 24.79 7.20 -19.98
N TYR A 544 25.07 8.51 -20.01
CA TYR A 544 25.59 9.20 -18.81
C TYR A 544 24.63 9.16 -17.64
N LEU A 545 23.33 9.45 -17.87
CA LEU A 545 22.31 9.46 -16.82
C LEU A 545 22.08 8.08 -16.19
N LYS A 546 22.26 7.00 -16.98
CA LYS A 546 22.16 5.61 -16.50
C LYS A 546 23.18 5.30 -15.40
N PHE A 547 24.35 5.88 -15.46
CA PHE A 547 25.45 5.70 -14.50
C PHE A 547 25.60 6.87 -13.53
N ASP A 548 24.58 7.71 -13.41
CA ASP A 548 24.56 8.90 -12.54
C ASP A 548 25.69 9.90 -12.81
N ARG A 549 26.21 9.92 -14.05
CA ARG A 549 27.29 10.79 -14.53
C ARG A 549 26.72 12.12 -15.05
N TYR A 550 26.10 12.90 -14.17
CA TYR A 550 25.37 14.11 -14.55
C TYR A 550 26.30 15.22 -15.06
N ASP A 551 27.48 15.38 -14.45
CA ASP A 551 28.46 16.39 -14.89
C ASP A 551 28.97 16.10 -16.30
N ASP A 552 29.19 14.84 -16.64
CA ASP A 552 29.60 14.44 -18.00
C ASP A 552 28.48 14.70 -19.02
N ALA A 553 27.23 14.42 -18.67
CA ALA A 553 26.07 14.75 -19.51
C ALA A 553 25.94 16.27 -19.74
N ILE A 554 26.12 17.08 -18.68
CA ILE A 554 26.09 18.55 -18.77
C ILE A 554 27.24 19.05 -19.65
N ASN A 555 28.48 18.60 -19.40
CA ASN A 555 29.64 18.99 -20.20
C ASN A 555 29.51 18.62 -21.68
N TYR A 556 28.95 17.45 -21.96
CA TYR A 556 28.66 17.02 -23.32
C TYR A 556 27.65 17.96 -24.03
N ILE A 557 26.56 18.27 -23.37
CA ILE A 557 25.53 19.19 -23.94
C ILE A 557 26.05 20.61 -24.05
N ASP A 558 26.83 21.10 -23.08
CA ASP A 558 27.42 22.44 -23.15
C ASP A 558 28.45 22.54 -24.29
N GLY A 559 29.19 21.46 -24.55
CA GLY A 559 30.05 21.36 -25.75
C GLY A 559 29.25 21.52 -27.04
N LEU A 560 28.13 20.85 -27.19
CA LEU A 560 27.21 21.01 -28.35
C LEU A 560 26.59 22.41 -28.43
N ARG A 561 26.22 22.99 -27.28
CA ARG A 561 25.65 24.34 -27.17
C ARG A 561 26.60 25.43 -27.65
N ASN A 562 27.89 25.29 -27.41
CA ASN A 562 28.89 26.21 -27.94
C ASN A 562 28.97 26.23 -29.49
N ILE A 563 28.53 25.12 -30.12
CA ILE A 563 28.44 25.01 -31.59
C ILE A 563 27.09 25.59 -32.09
N ASN A 564 25.97 25.37 -31.35
CA ASN A 564 24.63 25.89 -31.73
C ASN A 564 23.82 26.36 -30.50
N THR A 565 24.02 27.59 -30.07
CA THR A 565 23.47 28.19 -28.85
C THR A 565 21.93 28.38 -28.87
N LYS A 566 21.28 28.26 -30.01
CA LYS A 566 19.84 28.59 -30.18
C LYS A 566 18.96 27.38 -30.47
N ASP A 567 19.54 26.16 -30.53
CA ASP A 567 18.78 24.95 -30.83
C ASP A 567 17.77 24.64 -29.69
N PRO A 568 16.45 24.65 -29.98
CA PRO A 568 15.44 24.36 -28.99
C PRO A 568 15.55 22.94 -28.39
N TYR A 569 16.01 21.99 -29.21
CA TYR A 569 16.17 20.60 -28.79
C TYR A 569 17.29 20.43 -27.74
N ILE A 570 18.48 21.05 -28.02
CA ILE A 570 19.60 21.04 -27.06
C ILE A 570 19.18 21.71 -25.75
N LYS A 571 18.44 22.82 -25.81
CA LYS A 571 17.91 23.48 -24.63
C LYS A 571 16.96 22.60 -23.83
N LYS A 572 16.08 21.84 -24.53
CA LYS A 572 15.15 20.91 -23.91
C LYS A 572 15.90 19.75 -23.21
N ILE A 573 16.84 19.11 -23.90
CA ILE A 573 17.65 18.03 -23.34
C ILE A 573 18.43 18.51 -22.12
N ASN A 574 19.03 19.69 -22.18
CA ASN A 574 19.75 20.26 -21.04
C ASN A 574 18.84 20.42 -19.81
N SER A 575 17.61 20.94 -20.02
CA SER A 575 16.64 21.05 -18.95
C SER A 575 16.30 19.67 -18.35
N ILE A 576 16.12 18.65 -19.17
CA ILE A 576 15.83 17.27 -18.74
C ILE A 576 16.97 16.70 -17.88
N ILE A 577 18.23 16.91 -18.28
CA ILE A 577 19.40 16.48 -17.52
C ILE A 577 19.38 17.07 -16.10
N TYR A 578 19.15 18.37 -15.98
CA TYR A 578 19.07 19.04 -14.70
C TYR A 578 17.88 18.54 -13.86
N GLY A 579 16.73 18.23 -14.46
CA GLY A 579 15.61 17.60 -13.78
C GLY A 579 15.98 16.24 -13.16
N TYR A 580 16.67 15.41 -13.94
CA TYR A 580 17.21 14.13 -13.49
C TYR A 580 18.26 14.28 -12.38
N TYR A 581 19.19 15.19 -12.54
CA TYR A 581 20.21 15.47 -11.52
C TYR A 581 19.58 15.92 -10.21
N ALA A 582 18.56 16.77 -10.29
CA ALA A 582 17.81 17.18 -9.12
C ALA A 582 17.16 15.97 -8.40
N SER A 583 16.60 15.02 -9.17
CA SER A 583 16.01 13.81 -8.60
C SER A 583 17.05 12.90 -7.92
N TYR A 584 18.21 12.77 -8.52
CA TYR A 584 19.33 12.03 -7.92
C TYR A 584 19.76 12.64 -6.59
N LEU A 585 20.02 13.94 -6.57
CA LEU A 585 20.41 14.67 -5.35
C LEU A 585 19.34 14.61 -4.25
N TYR A 586 18.06 14.59 -4.63
CA TYR A 586 16.98 14.35 -3.68
C TYR A 586 17.08 12.96 -3.02
N ASN A 587 17.30 11.92 -3.84
CA ASN A 587 17.39 10.53 -3.38
C ASN A 587 18.66 10.29 -2.54
N THR A 588 19.74 11.04 -2.78
CA THR A 588 20.96 11.03 -1.95
C THR A 588 20.87 11.95 -0.73
N LYS A 589 19.69 12.54 -0.47
CA LYS A 589 19.40 13.44 0.66
C LYS A 589 20.14 14.80 0.63
N GLU A 590 20.65 15.20 -0.52
CA GLU A 590 21.28 16.51 -0.73
C GLU A 590 20.24 17.57 -1.11
N TYR A 591 19.26 17.80 -0.24
CA TYR A 591 18.03 18.55 -0.55
C TYR A 591 18.26 19.99 -1.04
N ASP A 592 19.22 20.72 -0.46
CA ASP A 592 19.52 22.11 -0.86
C ASP A 592 20.12 22.18 -2.26
N LYS A 593 21.05 21.26 -2.58
CA LYS A 593 21.61 21.15 -3.93
C LYS A 593 20.53 20.73 -4.92
N SER A 594 19.72 19.74 -4.56
CA SER A 594 18.59 19.29 -5.37
C SER A 594 17.64 20.44 -5.73
N LYS A 595 17.26 21.27 -4.75
CA LYS A 595 16.43 22.44 -4.94
C LYS A 595 17.05 23.46 -5.90
N ASN A 596 18.36 23.70 -5.77
CA ASN A 596 19.08 24.64 -6.64
C ASN A 596 19.16 24.14 -8.07
N ILE A 597 19.43 22.86 -8.28
CA ILE A 597 19.47 22.22 -9.61
C ILE A 597 18.08 22.20 -10.24
N ALA A 598 17.01 21.88 -9.48
CA ALA A 598 15.64 21.94 -9.96
C ALA A 598 15.25 23.37 -10.40
N ASN A 599 15.66 24.39 -9.64
CA ASN A 599 15.44 25.80 -10.04
C ASN A 599 16.19 26.14 -11.35
N LEU A 600 17.39 25.60 -11.55
CA LEU A 600 18.16 25.79 -12.77
C LEU A 600 17.45 25.13 -13.97
N ALA A 601 16.96 23.90 -13.82
CA ALA A 601 16.15 23.22 -14.83
C ALA A 601 14.93 24.07 -15.24
N MET A 602 14.22 24.65 -14.26
CA MET A 602 13.05 25.48 -14.49
C MET A 602 13.39 26.86 -15.10
N ARG A 603 14.61 27.38 -14.89
CA ARG A 603 15.06 28.60 -15.60
C ARG A 603 15.28 28.34 -17.09
N ILE A 604 15.75 27.13 -17.45
CA ILE A 604 15.95 26.74 -18.83
C ILE A 604 14.61 26.43 -19.49
N ASN A 605 13.76 25.66 -18.83
CA ASN A 605 12.41 25.32 -19.25
C ASN A 605 11.45 25.42 -18.05
N ARG A 606 10.56 26.44 -18.05
CA ARG A 606 9.60 26.66 -16.97
C ARG A 606 8.63 25.50 -16.78
N GLU A 607 8.44 24.69 -17.80
CA GLU A 607 7.57 23.52 -17.84
C GLU A 607 8.34 22.21 -17.64
N ASN A 608 9.48 22.25 -16.93
CA ASN A 608 10.16 21.04 -16.56
C ASN A 608 9.41 20.35 -15.41
N TYR A 609 8.53 19.41 -15.74
CA TYR A 609 7.67 18.70 -14.79
C TYR A 609 8.45 17.81 -13.82
N ASP A 610 9.60 17.25 -14.22
CA ASP A 610 10.49 16.52 -13.32
C ASP A 610 11.04 17.43 -12.22
N ALA A 611 11.49 18.63 -12.58
CA ALA A 611 11.99 19.62 -11.63
C ALA A 611 10.88 20.18 -10.73
N ILE A 612 9.68 20.41 -11.29
CA ILE A 612 8.50 20.84 -10.53
C ILE A 612 8.13 19.78 -9.49
N ALA A 613 8.09 18.50 -9.88
CA ALA A 613 7.78 17.40 -8.99
C ALA A 613 8.78 17.30 -7.83
N ILE A 614 10.07 17.43 -8.10
CA ILE A 614 11.12 17.42 -7.07
C ILE A 614 10.97 18.60 -6.11
N LYS A 615 10.72 19.81 -6.63
CA LYS A 615 10.46 20.97 -5.75
C LYS A 615 9.28 20.78 -4.83
N ASN A 616 8.18 20.24 -5.38
CA ASN A 616 6.99 19.96 -4.59
C ASN A 616 7.30 18.92 -3.50
N LYS A 617 8.07 17.89 -3.82
CA LYS A 617 8.48 16.82 -2.88
C LYS A 617 9.33 17.39 -1.75
N ILE A 618 10.35 18.19 -2.06
CA ILE A 618 11.19 18.88 -1.06
C ILE A 618 10.35 19.80 -0.16
N TYR A 619 9.40 20.54 -0.76
CA TYR A 619 8.51 21.41 0.00
C TYR A 619 7.61 20.60 0.95
N ILE A 620 7.01 19.52 0.47
CA ILE A 620 6.16 18.62 1.27
C ILE A 620 6.95 18.05 2.45
N ASP A 621 8.16 17.54 2.22
CA ASP A 621 9.00 16.96 3.27
C ASP A 621 9.36 18.00 4.33
N SER A 622 9.72 19.22 3.90
CA SER A 622 10.01 20.33 4.79
C SER A 622 8.78 20.77 5.61
N TYR A 623 7.61 20.80 4.96
CA TYR A 623 6.36 21.14 5.59
C TYR A 623 5.96 20.09 6.65
N LEU A 624 6.04 18.81 6.32
CA LEU A 624 5.74 17.71 7.24
C LEU A 624 6.71 17.70 8.44
N ALA A 625 8.00 17.94 8.20
CA ALA A 625 8.99 18.05 9.26
C ALA A 625 8.71 19.23 10.20
N SER A 626 8.32 20.40 9.66
CA SER A 626 7.95 21.57 10.46
C SER A 626 6.72 21.32 11.32
N MET A 627 5.73 20.59 10.82
CA MET A 627 4.51 20.25 11.57
C MET A 627 4.78 19.24 12.67
N GLY A 628 5.69 18.28 12.46
CA GLY A 628 6.15 17.37 13.52
C GLY A 628 6.77 18.09 14.71
N ASN A 629 7.56 19.12 14.44
CA ASN A 629 8.14 19.97 15.49
C ASN A 629 7.12 20.90 16.17
N TYR A 630 6.09 21.34 15.44
CA TYR A 630 5.04 22.22 15.94
C TYR A 630 4.16 21.54 16.99
N ASN A 631 3.86 20.25 16.81
CA ASN A 631 3.10 19.47 17.78
C ASN A 631 3.76 19.36 19.17
N ASN A 632 5.08 19.51 19.23
CA ASN A 632 5.82 19.47 20.49
C ASN A 632 5.82 20.80 21.26
N ILE A 633 5.39 21.92 20.64
CA ILE A 633 5.58 23.27 21.20
C ILE A 633 4.25 24.03 21.41
N ASN A 634 3.24 23.91 20.54
CA ASN A 634 2.11 24.86 20.48
C ASN A 634 0.69 24.29 20.39
N GLY A 635 0.47 23.01 20.66
CA GLY A 635 -0.88 22.45 20.66
C GLY A 635 -1.17 21.48 19.52
N TYR A 636 -2.34 20.88 19.62
CA TYR A 636 -2.77 19.74 18.81
C TYR A 636 -3.07 20.15 17.35
N VAL A 637 -2.19 19.77 16.43
CA VAL A 637 -2.47 19.86 14.97
C VAL A 637 -2.97 18.52 14.48
N LYS A 638 -4.14 18.49 13.84
CA LYS A 638 -4.66 17.26 13.23
C LYS A 638 -3.81 16.83 12.04
N PHE A 639 -3.31 15.60 12.05
CA PHE A 639 -2.52 15.05 10.94
C PHE A 639 -3.31 14.98 9.63
N SER A 640 -4.63 14.75 9.71
CA SER A 640 -5.51 14.74 8.54
C SER A 640 -5.54 16.10 7.83
N ASP A 641 -5.53 17.21 8.57
CA ASP A 641 -5.52 18.56 7.97
C ASP A 641 -4.19 18.82 7.24
N VAL A 642 -3.07 18.41 7.85
CA VAL A 642 -1.75 18.49 7.20
C VAL A 642 -1.72 17.67 5.91
N ARG A 643 -2.28 16.48 5.91
CA ARG A 643 -2.33 15.60 4.72
C ARG A 643 -3.26 16.13 3.63
N ARG A 644 -4.36 16.79 3.99
CA ARG A 644 -5.22 17.49 3.03
C ARG A 644 -4.48 18.62 2.31
N GLU A 645 -3.65 19.40 3.03
CA GLU A 645 -2.83 20.44 2.40
C GLU A 645 -1.79 19.83 1.45
N VAL A 646 -1.14 18.72 1.83
CA VAL A 646 -0.21 18.01 0.95
C VAL A 646 -0.88 17.54 -0.34
N LEU A 647 -2.12 17.04 -0.28
CA LEU A 647 -2.87 16.62 -1.46
C LEU A 647 -3.22 17.79 -2.41
N LYS A 648 -3.41 19.00 -1.89
CA LYS A 648 -3.62 20.17 -2.73
C LYS A 648 -2.38 20.51 -3.58
N ILE A 649 -1.18 20.26 -3.04
CA ILE A 649 0.10 20.56 -3.68
C ILE A 649 0.49 19.47 -4.67
N ALA A 650 0.28 18.21 -4.31
CA ALA A 650 0.68 17.05 -5.10
C ALA A 650 -0.47 16.02 -5.19
N PRO A 651 -1.51 16.30 -5.98
CA PRO A 651 -2.70 15.47 -6.07
C PRO A 651 -2.44 14.09 -6.71
N ALA A 652 -1.37 13.95 -7.48
CA ALA A 652 -0.97 12.70 -8.13
C ALA A 652 -0.18 11.74 -7.20
N TYR A 653 0.10 12.13 -5.96
CA TYR A 653 0.83 11.27 -5.02
C TYR A 653 -0.13 10.38 -4.21
N MET A 654 -0.37 9.16 -4.71
CA MET A 654 -1.27 8.18 -4.08
C MET A 654 -0.92 7.88 -2.64
N ASN A 655 0.36 7.82 -2.28
CA ASN A 655 0.80 7.61 -0.91
C ASN A 655 0.27 8.67 0.08
N ASN A 656 0.04 9.90 -0.37
CA ASN A 656 -0.55 10.95 0.46
C ASN A 656 -2.05 10.71 0.71
N VAL A 657 -2.77 10.13 -0.24
CA VAL A 657 -4.18 9.72 -0.07
C VAL A 657 -4.28 8.67 1.03
N ILE A 658 -3.39 7.68 0.97
CA ILE A 658 -3.32 6.61 1.95
C ILE A 658 -2.93 7.15 3.32
N ALA A 659 -1.90 8.01 3.38
CA ALA A 659 -1.48 8.66 4.62
C ALA A 659 -2.58 9.54 5.23
N LEU A 660 -3.42 10.20 4.41
CA LEU A 660 -4.61 10.90 4.88
C LEU A 660 -5.62 9.92 5.49
N THR A 661 -5.91 8.81 4.80
CA THR A 661 -6.83 7.79 5.29
C THR A 661 -6.38 7.21 6.64
N GLU A 662 -5.08 6.94 6.78
CA GLU A 662 -4.48 6.47 8.03
C GLU A 662 -4.52 7.53 9.14
N SER A 663 -4.31 8.79 8.79
CA SER A 663 -4.39 9.91 9.75
C SER A 663 -5.82 10.06 10.29
N LEU A 664 -6.82 9.95 9.42
CA LEU A 664 -8.23 9.96 9.80
C LEU A 664 -8.56 8.76 10.72
N ALA A 665 -8.07 7.56 10.39
CA ALA A 665 -8.26 6.39 11.26
C ALA A 665 -7.59 6.57 12.62
N TYR A 666 -6.40 7.16 12.66
CA TYR A 666 -5.70 7.46 13.92
C TYR A 666 -6.43 8.49 14.77
N GLU A 667 -7.11 9.45 14.14
CA GLU A 667 -7.93 10.48 14.78
C GLU A 667 -9.36 9.99 15.11
N TYR A 668 -9.65 8.71 14.91
CA TYR A 668 -10.99 8.09 15.08
C TYR A 668 -12.06 8.73 14.19
N ASP A 669 -11.67 9.30 13.05
CA ASP A 669 -12.61 9.88 12.09
C ASP A 669 -13.26 8.76 11.25
N SER A 670 -14.59 8.66 11.32
CA SER A 670 -15.36 7.65 10.59
C SER A 670 -15.17 7.72 9.07
N SER A 671 -14.81 8.90 8.55
CA SER A 671 -14.52 9.09 7.12
C SER A 671 -13.34 8.25 6.60
N ALA A 672 -12.48 7.72 7.50
CA ALA A 672 -11.40 6.82 7.13
C ALA A 672 -11.89 5.56 6.39
N TYR A 673 -13.02 5.00 6.84
CA TYR A 673 -13.62 3.82 6.21
C TYR A 673 -14.25 4.16 4.87
N ASP A 674 -14.97 5.30 4.80
CA ASP A 674 -15.59 5.78 3.57
C ASP A 674 -14.53 6.10 2.51
N MET A 675 -13.43 6.72 2.91
CA MET A 675 -12.29 6.97 2.01
C MET A 675 -11.68 5.66 1.50
N THR A 676 -11.49 4.67 2.38
CA THR A 676 -10.97 3.36 2.00
C THR A 676 -11.89 2.70 0.97
N TYR A 677 -13.19 2.72 1.19
CA TYR A 677 -14.16 2.19 0.25
C TYR A 677 -14.10 2.91 -1.11
N ASN A 678 -14.04 4.23 -1.11
CA ASN A 678 -13.95 5.05 -2.34
C ASN A 678 -12.64 4.79 -3.11
N ILE A 679 -11.51 4.65 -2.40
CA ILE A 679 -10.23 4.30 -3.00
C ILE A 679 -10.34 2.95 -3.73
N PHE A 680 -10.94 1.94 -3.07
CA PHE A 680 -10.97 0.56 -3.60
C PHE A 680 -12.18 0.24 -4.50
N LYS A 681 -13.05 1.19 -4.78
CA LYS A 681 -14.14 1.01 -5.74
C LYS A 681 -13.64 0.63 -7.14
N TYR A 682 -12.44 1.11 -7.50
CA TYR A 682 -11.83 0.97 -8.81
C TYR A 682 -10.51 0.19 -8.82
N VAL A 683 -10.07 -0.32 -7.66
CA VAL A 683 -8.81 -1.08 -7.53
C VAL A 683 -9.08 -2.55 -7.82
N ASN A 684 -8.40 -3.08 -8.83
CA ASN A 684 -8.53 -4.46 -9.27
C ASN A 684 -7.54 -5.42 -8.60
N VAL A 685 -6.64 -4.93 -7.76
CA VAL A 685 -5.66 -5.78 -7.08
C VAL A 685 -6.34 -6.50 -5.92
N ALA A 686 -6.51 -7.81 -6.08
CA ALA A 686 -7.08 -8.64 -5.03
C ALA A 686 -6.26 -8.54 -3.74
N GLY A 687 -6.95 -8.38 -2.62
CA GLY A 687 -6.32 -8.23 -1.31
C GLY A 687 -5.83 -6.81 -0.94
N ALA A 688 -5.65 -5.88 -1.89
CA ALA A 688 -5.16 -4.54 -1.60
C ALA A 688 -6.07 -3.77 -0.63
N LYS A 689 -7.39 -3.87 -0.80
CA LYS A 689 -8.37 -3.29 0.13
C LYS A 689 -8.17 -3.83 1.55
N ASP A 690 -8.07 -5.16 1.68
CA ASP A 690 -7.90 -5.81 2.98
C ASP A 690 -6.56 -5.46 3.62
N ALA A 691 -5.49 -5.29 2.83
CA ALA A 691 -4.20 -4.85 3.33
C ALA A 691 -4.25 -3.43 3.93
N ILE A 692 -4.90 -2.49 3.24
CA ILE A 692 -5.07 -1.11 3.76
C ILE A 692 -6.01 -1.09 4.96
N LEU A 693 -7.11 -1.84 4.93
CA LEU A 693 -8.00 -1.98 6.08
C LEU A 693 -7.27 -2.57 7.28
N GLY A 694 -6.43 -3.59 7.08
CA GLY A 694 -5.58 -4.14 8.13
C GLY A 694 -4.73 -3.07 8.80
N ARG A 695 -4.17 -2.14 8.02
CA ARG A 695 -3.41 -1.02 8.54
C ARG A 695 -4.28 0.03 9.26
N ILE A 696 -5.44 0.37 8.71
CA ILE A 696 -6.41 1.26 9.36
C ILE A 696 -6.85 0.69 10.71
N TYR A 697 -7.20 -0.60 10.76
CA TYR A 697 -7.58 -1.28 11.98
C TYR A 697 -6.45 -1.33 13.01
N SER A 698 -5.21 -1.55 12.56
CA SER A 698 -4.02 -1.50 13.42
C SER A 698 -3.87 -0.14 14.10
N LYS A 699 -3.99 0.95 13.32
CA LYS A 699 -3.94 2.32 13.84
C LYS A 699 -5.06 2.63 14.82
N SER A 700 -6.25 2.09 14.57
CA SER A 700 -7.42 2.22 15.44
C SER A 700 -7.42 1.23 16.61
N ARG A 701 -6.33 0.50 16.84
CA ARG A 701 -6.16 -0.54 17.88
C ARG A 701 -7.13 -1.73 17.76
N LEU A 702 -7.76 -1.91 16.62
CA LEU A 702 -8.65 -3.03 16.29
C LEU A 702 -7.82 -4.23 15.84
N TYR A 703 -6.94 -4.75 16.68
CA TYR A 703 -5.91 -5.73 16.32
C TYR A 703 -6.45 -7.04 15.77
N GLY A 704 -7.56 -7.55 16.30
CA GLY A 704 -8.23 -8.76 15.79
C GLY A 704 -8.70 -8.58 14.35
N TYR A 705 -9.35 -7.46 14.06
CA TYR A 705 -9.80 -7.11 12.70
C TYR A 705 -8.63 -6.83 11.77
N SER A 706 -7.56 -6.22 12.27
CA SER A 706 -6.33 -5.98 11.53
C SER A 706 -5.73 -7.29 11.00
N ILE A 707 -5.64 -8.31 11.85
CA ILE A 707 -5.13 -9.62 11.47
C ILE A 707 -6.02 -10.29 10.45
N ASN A 708 -7.34 -10.34 10.72
CA ASN A 708 -8.27 -10.96 9.78
C ASN A 708 -8.21 -10.28 8.41
N ALA A 709 -8.05 -8.95 8.37
CA ALA A 709 -7.88 -8.23 7.13
C ALA A 709 -6.56 -8.59 6.43
N PHE A 710 -5.43 -8.62 7.15
CA PHE A 710 -4.15 -9.03 6.58
C PHE A 710 -4.13 -10.51 6.15
N ASP A 711 -4.82 -11.41 6.86
CA ASP A 711 -4.94 -12.82 6.46
C ASP A 711 -5.77 -12.96 5.18
N ARG A 712 -6.81 -12.16 5.00
CA ARG A 712 -7.54 -12.09 3.72
C ARG A 712 -6.65 -11.55 2.60
N ALA A 713 -5.91 -10.46 2.87
CA ALA A 713 -4.99 -9.88 1.90
C ALA A 713 -3.93 -10.87 1.44
N SER A 714 -3.37 -11.65 2.38
CA SER A 714 -2.29 -12.61 2.11
C SER A 714 -2.69 -13.79 1.22
N LYS A 715 -3.98 -14.02 0.99
CA LYS A 715 -4.45 -15.03 0.02
C LYS A 715 -4.23 -14.61 -1.43
N TYR A 716 -4.08 -13.32 -1.68
CA TYR A 716 -4.06 -12.74 -3.02
C TYR A 716 -2.80 -11.95 -3.31
N MET A 717 -2.07 -11.54 -2.29
CA MET A 717 -0.86 -10.75 -2.44
C MET A 717 0.14 -11.07 -1.34
N ASP A 718 1.42 -10.94 -1.69
CA ASP A 718 2.50 -11.07 -0.72
C ASP A 718 2.52 -9.83 0.19
N VAL A 719 1.88 -9.95 1.34
CA VAL A 719 1.96 -8.93 2.39
C VAL A 719 3.07 -9.34 3.33
N ASP A 720 4.14 -8.57 3.40
CA ASP A 720 5.22 -8.83 4.34
C ASP A 720 4.66 -8.92 5.77
N LEU A 721 4.82 -10.10 6.38
CA LEU A 721 4.32 -10.36 7.73
C LEU A 721 5.05 -9.54 8.79
N LEU A 722 6.32 -9.20 8.57
CA LEU A 722 7.04 -8.26 9.43
C LEU A 722 6.37 -6.88 9.40
N TRP A 723 5.94 -6.43 8.23
CA TRP A 723 5.20 -5.20 8.09
C TRP A 723 3.84 -5.24 8.79
N LYS A 724 3.10 -6.37 8.71
CA LYS A 724 1.86 -6.57 9.49
C LYS A 724 2.12 -6.40 10.99
N VAL A 725 3.15 -7.07 11.51
CA VAL A 725 3.52 -7.01 12.92
C VAL A 725 3.94 -5.61 13.32
N ASP A 726 4.81 -4.97 12.54
CA ASP A 726 5.31 -3.63 12.83
C ASP A 726 4.19 -2.58 12.76
N SER A 727 3.24 -2.71 11.83
CA SER A 727 2.08 -1.81 11.75
C SER A 727 1.14 -1.95 12.96
N ILE A 728 1.06 -3.14 13.56
CA ILE A 728 0.24 -3.40 14.76
C ILE A 728 0.98 -3.02 16.04
N VAL A 729 2.29 -3.26 16.07
CA VAL A 729 3.13 -3.07 17.28
C VAL A 729 3.68 -1.66 17.38
N ASN A 730 4.17 -1.13 16.29
CA ASN A 730 4.79 0.17 16.19
C ASN A 730 4.04 1.01 15.16
N VAL A 731 3.61 2.17 15.53
CA VAL A 731 2.89 3.14 14.69
C VAL A 731 3.80 3.72 13.57
N SER A 732 4.78 2.96 13.08
CA SER A 732 5.72 3.41 12.06
C SER A 732 5.10 3.39 10.66
N SER A 733 5.34 4.47 9.92
CA SER A 733 4.88 4.69 8.56
C SER A 733 5.69 3.85 7.56
N TYR A 734 5.23 2.65 7.22
CA TYR A 734 5.78 1.91 6.08
C TYR A 734 5.09 2.33 4.78
N PRO A 735 5.83 2.54 3.70
CA PRO A 735 5.23 2.82 2.40
C PRO A 735 4.56 1.56 1.84
N LEU A 736 3.42 1.76 1.17
CA LEU A 736 2.68 0.70 0.48
C LEU A 736 3.43 0.04 -0.69
N SER A 737 4.61 0.56 -1.04
CA SER A 737 5.50 0.00 -2.06
C SER A 737 6.08 -1.38 -1.72
N LEU A 738 5.70 -1.98 -0.59
CA LEU A 738 6.17 -3.29 -0.15
C LEU A 738 5.23 -4.45 -0.53
N PHE A 739 4.15 -4.19 -1.26
CA PHE A 739 3.29 -5.26 -1.76
C PHE A 739 3.91 -5.94 -2.98
N ASN A 740 4.38 -7.16 -2.82
CA ASN A 740 4.75 -8.05 -3.92
C ASN A 740 3.58 -9.00 -4.21
N LEU A 741 3.17 -9.06 -5.47
CA LEU A 741 2.14 -9.97 -5.96
C LEU A 741 2.73 -11.39 -6.11
N ASN A 742 2.07 -12.43 -5.55
CA ASN A 742 2.32 -13.86 -5.79
C ASN A 742 3.48 -14.55 -5.05
N LYS A 743 3.55 -14.47 -3.73
CA LYS A 743 4.44 -15.36 -2.97
C LYS A 743 3.67 -16.14 -1.90
N GLU A 744 3.80 -17.45 -1.88
CA GLU A 744 3.33 -18.27 -0.76
C GLU A 744 4.24 -18.03 0.46
N TYR A 745 3.65 -17.82 1.65
CA TYR A 745 4.39 -17.60 2.86
C TYR A 745 4.98 -18.92 3.36
N GLU A 746 6.27 -19.11 3.19
CA GLU A 746 7.00 -20.25 3.73
C GLU A 746 8.30 -19.86 4.44
N SER A 747 8.52 -18.57 4.73
CA SER A 747 9.75 -18.17 5.41
C SER A 747 9.63 -18.33 6.93
N ASP A 748 10.73 -18.72 7.55
CA ASP A 748 10.90 -18.78 9.01
C ASP A 748 10.56 -17.44 9.69
N ARG A 749 10.94 -16.32 9.04
CA ARG A 749 10.69 -14.95 9.50
C ARG A 749 9.19 -14.64 9.56
N ASP A 750 8.43 -15.08 8.56
CA ASP A 750 7.00 -14.88 8.49
C ASP A 750 6.27 -15.63 9.62
N PHE A 751 6.63 -16.87 9.85
CA PHE A 751 6.07 -17.64 10.96
C PHE A 751 6.44 -17.06 12.32
N TYR A 752 7.65 -16.55 12.49
CA TYR A 752 8.06 -15.86 13.71
C TYR A 752 7.24 -14.57 13.94
N ALA A 753 7.02 -13.79 12.89
CA ALA A 753 6.19 -12.59 12.95
C ALA A 753 4.73 -12.91 13.33
N LEU A 754 4.13 -13.95 12.72
CA LEU A 754 2.80 -14.45 13.08
C LEU A 754 2.71 -14.93 14.52
N SER A 755 3.75 -15.59 15.02
CA SER A 755 3.83 -16.00 16.41
C SER A 755 3.77 -14.81 17.37
N LYS A 756 4.62 -13.78 17.13
CA LYS A 756 4.64 -12.55 17.95
C LYS A 756 3.29 -11.84 17.96
N LEU A 757 2.66 -11.78 16.80
CA LEU A 757 1.37 -11.17 16.64
C LEU A 757 0.28 -11.88 17.44
N ASN A 758 0.23 -13.21 17.36
CA ASN A 758 -0.76 -14.00 18.09
C ASN A 758 -0.58 -13.93 19.63
N ILE A 759 0.66 -13.75 20.14
CA ILE A 759 0.88 -13.46 21.57
C ILE A 759 0.17 -12.16 21.98
N LYS A 760 0.34 -11.08 21.19
CA LYS A 760 -0.32 -9.80 21.49
C LYS A 760 -1.84 -9.88 21.53
N LEU A 761 -2.42 -10.80 20.77
CA LEU A 761 -3.86 -11.05 20.73
C LEU A 761 -4.32 -12.01 21.83
N GLY A 762 -3.42 -12.53 22.64
CA GLY A 762 -3.74 -13.56 23.62
C GLY A 762 -4.01 -14.94 23.03
N ASN A 763 -3.79 -15.13 21.71
CA ASN A 763 -3.98 -16.43 21.05
C ASN A 763 -2.71 -17.29 21.14
N ASN A 764 -2.39 -17.73 22.35
CA ASN A 764 -1.14 -18.43 22.64
C ASN A 764 -1.02 -19.79 21.91
N ALA A 765 -2.13 -20.46 21.62
CA ALA A 765 -2.11 -21.73 20.88
C ALA A 765 -1.69 -21.53 19.41
N ALA A 766 -2.20 -20.50 18.75
CA ALA A 766 -1.76 -20.14 17.40
C ALA A 766 -0.31 -19.62 17.40
N ALA A 767 0.06 -18.82 18.39
CA ALA A 767 1.43 -18.33 18.57
C ALA A 767 2.43 -19.49 18.64
N MET A 768 2.14 -20.53 19.42
CA MET A 768 2.98 -21.72 19.53
C MET A 768 3.10 -22.48 18.22
N ARG A 769 1.99 -22.67 17.49
CA ARG A 769 2.02 -23.34 16.17
C ARG A 769 2.94 -22.63 15.19
N TYR A 770 2.86 -21.30 15.11
CA TYR A 770 3.71 -20.52 14.21
C TYR A 770 5.17 -20.47 14.67
N ALA A 771 5.43 -20.38 15.98
CA ALA A 771 6.81 -20.46 16.51
C ALA A 771 7.47 -21.79 16.15
N ASN A 772 6.75 -22.92 16.32
CA ASN A 772 7.24 -24.24 15.93
C ASN A 772 7.51 -24.34 14.43
N LYS A 773 6.68 -23.75 13.56
CA LYS A 773 6.94 -23.71 12.12
C LYS A 773 8.22 -22.92 11.78
N ALA A 774 8.46 -21.79 12.46
CA ALA A 774 9.69 -21.02 12.29
C ALA A 774 10.93 -21.84 12.66
N VAL A 775 10.89 -22.55 13.80
CA VAL A 775 11.97 -23.42 14.28
C VAL A 775 12.18 -24.64 13.36
N LEU A 776 11.12 -25.22 12.76
CA LEU A 776 11.25 -26.32 11.80
C LEU A 776 12.05 -25.90 10.55
N ILE A 777 11.97 -24.65 10.14
CA ILE A 777 12.71 -24.16 8.98
C ILE A 777 14.14 -23.73 9.37
N ASN A 778 14.30 -23.09 10.53
CA ASN A 778 15.59 -22.59 11.00
C ASN A 778 15.75 -22.87 12.51
N GLY A 779 16.15 -24.11 12.83
CA GLY A 779 16.21 -24.64 14.18
C GLY A 779 17.27 -23.98 15.07
N ASP A 780 18.30 -23.40 14.48
CA ASP A 780 19.43 -22.79 15.20
C ASP A 780 19.20 -21.31 15.56
N ASN A 781 18.07 -20.73 15.12
CA ASN A 781 17.76 -19.35 15.39
C ASN A 781 17.32 -19.15 16.86
N LEU A 782 18.17 -18.50 17.63
CA LEU A 782 17.95 -18.28 19.06
C LEU A 782 16.72 -17.43 19.38
N ASP A 783 16.33 -16.52 18.49
CA ASP A 783 15.12 -15.70 18.68
C ASP A 783 13.84 -16.54 18.57
N TYR A 784 13.84 -17.58 17.71
CA TYR A 784 12.71 -18.48 17.56
C TYR A 784 12.60 -19.44 18.73
N LEU A 785 13.73 -19.96 19.20
CA LEU A 785 13.79 -20.78 20.43
C LEU A 785 13.36 -19.96 21.66
N TYR A 786 13.79 -18.70 21.74
CA TYR A 786 13.35 -17.78 22.78
C TYR A 786 11.84 -17.55 22.75
N GLN A 787 11.27 -17.40 21.56
CA GLN A 787 9.84 -17.21 21.37
C GLN A 787 9.02 -18.39 21.90
N ILE A 788 9.43 -19.62 21.63
CA ILE A 788 8.81 -20.85 22.17
C ILE A 788 8.89 -20.87 23.71
N SER A 789 10.07 -20.58 24.25
CA SER A 789 10.30 -20.54 25.70
C SER A 789 9.42 -19.50 26.38
N TYR A 790 9.29 -18.33 25.76
CA TYR A 790 8.42 -17.26 26.24
C TYR A 790 6.93 -17.61 26.19
N ILE A 791 6.48 -18.29 25.13
CA ILE A 791 5.09 -18.75 25.03
C ILE A 791 4.83 -19.79 26.13
N ASN A 792 5.74 -20.74 26.38
CA ASN A 792 5.63 -21.69 27.45
C ASN A 792 5.52 -21.01 28.82
N GLU A 793 6.33 -19.96 29.06
CA GLU A 793 6.25 -19.17 30.28
C GLU A 793 4.88 -18.53 30.49
N ILE A 794 4.36 -17.82 29.50
CA ILE A 794 3.07 -17.10 29.61
C ILE A 794 1.86 -18.06 29.63
N THR A 795 2.02 -19.31 29.20
CA THR A 795 0.97 -20.36 29.27
C THR A 795 1.06 -21.22 30.50
N GLY A 796 2.03 -20.97 31.39
CA GLY A 796 2.20 -21.70 32.63
C GLY A 796 3.01 -22.99 32.51
N ASN A 797 3.56 -23.32 31.35
CA ASN A 797 4.45 -24.45 31.13
C ASN A 797 5.88 -24.11 31.60
N ASN A 798 6.02 -23.81 32.89
CA ASN A 798 7.22 -23.18 33.44
C ASN A 798 8.48 -24.07 33.35
N ARG A 799 8.32 -25.40 33.33
CA ARG A 799 9.44 -26.33 33.20
C ARG A 799 10.04 -26.23 31.79
N GLU A 800 9.19 -26.36 30.79
CA GLU A 800 9.57 -26.26 29.38
C GLU A 800 10.12 -24.86 29.03
N ALA A 801 9.59 -23.80 29.68
CA ALA A 801 10.13 -22.47 29.54
C ALA A 801 11.56 -22.37 30.10
N LEU A 802 11.81 -22.87 31.31
CA LEU A 802 13.15 -22.83 31.92
C LEU A 802 14.15 -23.65 31.11
N ASP A 803 13.79 -24.87 30.75
CA ASP A 803 14.64 -25.77 29.94
C ASP A 803 14.97 -25.13 28.58
N GLY A 804 14.00 -24.47 27.96
CA GLY A 804 14.21 -23.75 26.72
C GLY A 804 15.16 -22.54 26.85
N TYR A 805 15.02 -21.72 27.89
CA TYR A 805 15.98 -20.64 28.17
C TYR A 805 17.38 -21.18 28.52
N GLU A 806 17.47 -22.23 29.28
CA GLU A 806 18.75 -22.90 29.60
C GLU A 806 19.43 -23.45 28.35
N ASN A 807 18.67 -24.01 27.41
CA ASN A 807 19.18 -24.46 26.11
C ASN A 807 19.78 -23.28 25.33
N ILE A 808 19.05 -22.16 25.21
CA ILE A 808 19.52 -20.93 24.51
C ILE A 808 20.83 -20.43 25.16
N ILE A 809 20.90 -20.41 26.49
CA ILE A 809 22.09 -19.96 27.23
C ILE A 809 23.26 -20.93 27.00
N SER A 810 22.99 -22.25 26.87
CA SER A 810 24.02 -23.23 26.56
C SER A 810 24.65 -23.04 25.17
N ILE A 811 23.84 -22.63 24.17
CA ILE A 811 24.28 -22.36 22.82
C ILE A 811 25.04 -21.01 22.77
N ASN A 812 24.50 -19.97 23.41
CA ASN A 812 25.12 -18.67 23.47
C ASN A 812 24.92 -18.01 24.86
N LYS A 813 25.98 -18.00 25.67
CA LYS A 813 25.96 -17.43 27.01
C LYS A 813 25.65 -15.90 27.03
N ASN A 814 25.86 -15.21 25.92
CA ASN A 814 25.69 -13.77 25.82
C ASN A 814 24.24 -13.35 25.50
N GLN A 815 23.27 -14.25 25.59
CA GLN A 815 21.86 -13.95 25.40
C GLN A 815 21.27 -13.35 26.69
N ALA A 816 21.32 -11.99 26.77
CA ALA A 816 20.86 -11.25 27.95
C ALA A 816 19.38 -11.55 28.28
N ALA A 817 18.49 -11.49 27.29
CA ALA A 817 17.06 -11.75 27.49
C ALA A 817 16.77 -13.14 28.05
N ALA A 818 17.45 -14.18 27.54
CA ALA A 818 17.30 -15.56 28.04
C ALA A 818 17.79 -15.71 29.49
N ASN A 819 18.93 -15.07 29.81
CA ASN A 819 19.44 -15.08 31.19
C ASN A 819 18.45 -14.38 32.15
N TYR A 820 17.89 -13.23 31.77
CA TYR A 820 16.90 -12.55 32.60
C TYR A 820 15.66 -13.41 32.86
N ARG A 821 15.08 -13.96 31.79
CA ARG A 821 13.86 -14.79 31.91
C ARG A 821 14.09 -16.10 32.63
N ALA A 822 15.22 -16.78 32.39
CA ALA A 822 15.61 -17.99 33.15
C ALA A 822 15.70 -17.69 34.66
N SER A 823 16.26 -16.52 35.01
CA SER A 823 16.33 -16.08 36.40
C SER A 823 14.93 -15.86 37.00
N VAL A 824 14.05 -15.17 36.27
CA VAL A 824 12.66 -14.91 36.70
C VAL A 824 11.87 -16.20 36.90
N VAL A 825 11.95 -17.15 35.96
CA VAL A 825 11.23 -18.40 36.01
C VAL A 825 11.77 -19.28 37.15
N ALA A 826 13.10 -19.40 37.29
CA ALA A 826 13.74 -20.15 38.39
C ALA A 826 13.33 -19.59 39.76
N LEU A 827 13.25 -18.26 39.90
CA LEU A 827 12.85 -17.60 41.14
C LEU A 827 11.36 -17.80 41.43
N ASN A 828 10.49 -17.46 40.51
CA ASN A 828 9.06 -17.35 40.78
C ASN A 828 8.36 -18.69 40.93
N TYR A 829 8.72 -19.66 40.12
CA TYR A 829 8.00 -20.92 39.99
C TYR A 829 8.73 -22.09 40.68
N PHE A 830 10.07 -22.08 40.71
CA PHE A 830 10.85 -23.18 41.27
C PHE A 830 11.49 -22.85 42.62
N ARG A 831 11.54 -21.59 43.02
CA ARG A 831 12.26 -21.11 44.20
C ARG A 831 13.73 -21.56 44.23
N ASP A 832 14.31 -21.82 43.06
CA ASP A 832 15.72 -22.18 42.92
C ASP A 832 16.57 -20.90 42.95
N PHE A 833 16.90 -20.45 44.17
CA PHE A 833 17.66 -19.24 44.39
C PHE A 833 19.08 -19.30 43.79
N ALA A 834 19.68 -20.50 43.73
CA ALA A 834 21.02 -20.66 43.18
C ALA A 834 21.03 -20.44 41.67
N LYS A 835 20.11 -21.09 40.95
CA LYS A 835 19.96 -20.87 39.50
C LYS A 835 19.52 -19.45 39.19
N ALA A 836 18.54 -18.94 39.93
CA ALA A 836 18.07 -17.56 39.73
C ALA A 836 19.20 -16.54 39.89
N GLN A 837 20.00 -16.66 40.94
CA GLN A 837 21.15 -15.78 41.17
C GLN A 837 22.21 -15.93 40.08
N LYS A 838 22.53 -17.14 39.64
CA LYS A 838 23.49 -17.38 38.56
C LYS A 838 23.10 -16.63 37.28
N TYR A 839 21.84 -16.77 36.89
CA TYR A 839 21.36 -16.13 35.64
C TYR A 839 21.21 -14.62 35.77
N ALA A 840 20.80 -14.11 36.93
CA ALA A 840 20.75 -12.65 37.16
C ALA A 840 22.16 -12.02 37.11
N LEU A 841 23.17 -12.69 37.67
CA LEU A 841 24.56 -12.23 37.62
C LEU A 841 25.10 -12.25 36.17
N ASN A 842 24.80 -13.33 35.40
CA ASN A 842 25.15 -13.40 33.99
C ASN A 842 24.49 -12.26 33.21
N TYR A 843 23.21 -11.96 33.45
CA TYR A 843 22.52 -10.83 32.84
C TYR A 843 23.21 -9.51 33.13
N LEU A 844 23.54 -9.27 34.41
CA LEU A 844 24.24 -8.04 34.84
C LEU A 844 25.66 -7.90 34.29
N SER A 845 26.34 -9.02 34.05
CA SER A 845 27.66 -9.00 33.39
C SER A 845 27.57 -8.56 31.94
N LEU A 846 26.43 -8.79 31.27
CA LEU A 846 26.17 -8.37 29.89
C LEU A 846 25.62 -6.94 29.82
N LEU A 847 24.80 -6.54 30.79
CA LEU A 847 24.11 -5.26 30.84
C LEU A 847 24.29 -4.60 32.23
N PRO A 848 25.49 -4.11 32.57
CA PRO A 848 25.80 -3.62 33.90
C PRO A 848 25.08 -2.33 34.28
N ASP A 849 24.50 -1.63 33.33
CA ASP A 849 23.77 -0.38 33.56
C ASP A 849 22.25 -0.56 33.61
N ASP A 850 21.74 -1.78 33.51
CA ASP A 850 20.29 -2.04 33.55
C ASP A 850 19.79 -2.21 34.99
N GLY A 851 18.94 -1.27 35.44
CA GLY A 851 18.32 -1.29 36.75
C GLY A 851 17.44 -2.52 37.01
N SER A 852 16.83 -3.10 35.97
CA SER A 852 15.97 -4.30 36.08
C SER A 852 16.74 -5.52 36.58
N GLY A 853 18.00 -5.67 36.16
CA GLY A 853 18.85 -6.76 36.61
C GLY A 853 19.21 -6.64 38.09
N TYR A 854 19.52 -5.45 38.57
CA TYR A 854 19.76 -5.20 40.00
C TYR A 854 18.51 -5.39 40.84
N ALA A 855 17.33 -4.98 40.36
CA ALA A 855 16.07 -5.20 41.05
C ALA A 855 15.72 -6.68 41.14
N LEU A 856 15.98 -7.46 40.08
CA LEU A 856 15.79 -8.89 40.08
C LEU A 856 16.74 -9.59 41.07
N LEU A 857 18.00 -9.24 41.07
CA LEU A 857 18.99 -9.78 42.02
C LEU A 857 18.61 -9.41 43.46
N ALA A 858 18.20 -8.19 43.72
CA ALA A 858 17.70 -7.75 45.01
C ALA A 858 16.52 -8.58 45.51
N ARG A 859 15.58 -8.86 44.63
CA ARG A 859 14.42 -9.71 44.94
C ARG A 859 14.81 -11.15 45.27
N ILE A 860 15.80 -11.68 44.54
CA ILE A 860 16.33 -13.03 44.85
C ILE A 860 16.90 -13.08 46.26
N TYR A 861 17.72 -12.11 46.67
CA TYR A 861 18.31 -12.04 48.01
C TYR A 861 17.25 -11.84 49.07
N LYS A 862 16.25 -10.98 48.87
CA LYS A 862 15.13 -10.80 49.80
C LYS A 862 14.35 -12.09 50.01
N LEU A 863 13.91 -12.74 48.95
CA LEU A 863 13.10 -13.96 49.05
C LEU A 863 13.89 -15.11 49.63
N ARG A 864 15.22 -15.20 49.39
CA ARG A 864 16.10 -16.14 50.01
C ARG A 864 16.24 -15.91 51.52
N ALA A 865 16.38 -14.63 51.94
CA ALA A 865 16.39 -14.24 53.35
C ALA A 865 15.09 -14.64 54.08
N GLU A 866 13.96 -14.47 53.42
CA GLU A 866 12.63 -14.78 53.93
C GLU A 866 12.36 -16.31 54.00
N SER A 867 13.01 -17.09 53.13
CA SER A 867 12.80 -18.57 53.06
C SER A 867 13.68 -19.37 54.04
N TYR A 868 14.81 -18.82 54.42
CA TYR A 868 15.73 -19.44 55.33
C TYR A 868 15.90 -18.57 56.57
N ILE A 869 15.27 -18.94 57.68
CA ILE A 869 15.50 -18.30 59.00
C ILE A 869 16.86 -18.79 59.49
N ASP A 870 17.93 -18.15 59.03
CA ASP A 870 19.31 -18.54 59.32
C ASP A 870 20.11 -17.32 59.82
N ARG A 871 21.31 -17.58 60.40
CA ARG A 871 22.23 -16.53 60.91
C ARG A 871 22.61 -15.47 59.86
N ASN A 872 22.38 -15.76 58.56
CA ASN A 872 22.70 -14.89 57.42
C ASN A 872 21.50 -14.02 56.91
N THR A 873 20.30 -14.11 57.51
CA THR A 873 19.11 -13.38 57.07
C THR A 873 19.32 -11.88 56.98
N ASN A 874 19.91 -11.27 58.03
CA ASN A 874 20.17 -9.86 58.07
C ASN A 874 21.24 -9.42 57.05
N THR A 875 22.21 -10.25 56.72
CA THR A 875 23.21 -9.96 55.69
C THR A 875 22.57 -9.95 54.31
N LEU A 876 21.74 -10.94 53.99
CA LEU A 876 21.03 -11.02 52.71
C LEU A 876 20.03 -9.87 52.53
N LEU A 877 19.33 -9.43 53.62
CA LEU A 877 18.45 -8.27 53.57
C LEU A 877 19.23 -6.96 53.33
N LYS A 878 20.42 -6.80 53.93
CA LYS A 878 21.29 -5.62 53.67
C LYS A 878 21.80 -5.59 52.22
N GLU A 879 22.21 -6.75 51.70
CA GLU A 879 22.63 -6.90 50.31
C GLU A 879 21.48 -6.59 49.35
N SER A 880 20.26 -7.11 49.60
CA SER A 880 19.05 -6.81 48.85
C SER A 880 18.76 -5.28 48.86
N LEU A 881 18.81 -4.64 50.02
CA LEU A 881 18.61 -3.20 50.18
C LEU A 881 19.60 -2.39 49.33
N GLN A 882 20.87 -2.80 49.35
CA GLN A 882 21.92 -2.11 48.55
C GLN A 882 21.67 -2.28 47.08
N LEU A 883 21.25 -3.47 46.62
CA LEU A 883 20.95 -3.75 45.22
C LEU A 883 19.73 -2.98 44.74
N TYR A 884 18.64 -2.86 45.52
CA TYR A 884 17.50 -2.04 45.19
C TYR A 884 17.84 -0.55 45.09
N LYS A 885 18.68 -0.02 45.96
CA LYS A 885 19.18 1.35 45.89
C LYS A 885 20.04 1.56 44.64
N THR A 886 20.87 0.56 44.29
CA THR A 886 21.64 0.59 43.04
C THR A 886 20.72 0.59 41.83
N ALA A 887 19.66 -0.21 41.82
CA ALA A 887 18.66 -0.25 40.73
C ALA A 887 18.01 1.12 40.49
N LEU A 888 17.60 1.83 41.59
CA LEU A 888 16.96 3.15 41.46
C LEU A 888 17.89 4.21 40.85
N ASN A 889 19.20 4.06 41.06
CA ASN A 889 20.22 4.98 40.53
C ASN A 889 20.62 4.73 39.09
N LYS A 890 20.11 3.62 38.46
CA LYS A 890 20.40 3.31 37.05
C LYS A 890 19.47 4.05 36.14
N SER A 891 20.00 4.50 35.00
CA SER A 891 19.25 5.25 33.98
C SER A 891 18.56 4.36 32.96
N VAL A 892 19.07 3.13 32.75
CA VAL A 892 18.55 2.17 31.77
C VAL A 892 17.68 1.14 32.50
N TRP A 893 16.52 0.82 31.90
CA TRP A 893 15.59 -0.15 32.41
C TRP A 893 15.05 -1.01 31.25
N GLY A 894 15.05 -2.31 31.43
CA GLY A 894 14.49 -3.24 30.44
C GLY A 894 12.99 -3.03 30.21
N LYS A 895 12.48 -3.57 29.13
CA LYS A 895 11.06 -3.43 28.74
C LYS A 895 10.07 -4.08 29.74
N ASP A 896 10.48 -5.03 30.55
CA ASP A 896 9.67 -5.71 31.58
C ASP A 896 9.79 -4.98 32.94
N MET A 897 9.66 -3.67 32.94
CA MET A 897 9.93 -2.82 34.07
C MET A 897 9.19 -3.21 35.35
N VAL A 898 9.95 -3.46 36.39
CA VAL A 898 9.46 -3.33 37.75
C VAL A 898 9.21 -1.83 38.01
N ASP A 899 8.02 -1.44 38.40
CA ASP A 899 7.69 -0.07 38.73
C ASP A 899 8.64 0.46 39.83
N LYS A 900 9.23 1.66 39.62
CA LYS A 900 10.09 2.30 40.63
C LYS A 900 9.40 2.43 41.98
N LYS A 901 8.10 2.70 42.01
CA LYS A 901 7.28 2.72 43.23
C LYS A 901 7.22 1.36 43.94
N TYR A 902 7.24 0.26 43.17
CA TYR A 902 7.32 -1.07 43.76
C TYR A 902 8.66 -1.26 44.48
N ILE A 903 9.78 -0.80 43.87
CA ILE A 903 11.11 -0.91 44.49
C ILE A 903 11.19 -0.06 45.75
N GLU A 904 10.64 1.14 45.76
CA GLU A 904 10.58 2.00 46.93
C GLU A 904 9.84 1.32 48.09
N LYS A 905 8.72 0.64 47.80
CA LYS A 905 7.97 -0.15 48.78
C LYS A 905 8.76 -1.37 49.28
N GLU A 906 9.50 -2.02 48.40
CA GLU A 906 10.38 -3.14 48.78
C GLU A 906 11.51 -2.70 49.72
N ILE A 907 12.08 -1.53 49.46
CA ILE A 907 13.10 -0.89 50.33
C ILE A 907 12.50 -0.62 51.72
N GLU A 908 11.30 -0.05 51.77
CA GLU A 908 10.60 0.24 53.04
C GLU A 908 10.34 -1.03 53.85
N ASP A 909 9.87 -2.11 53.19
CA ASP A 909 9.61 -3.39 53.83
C ASP A 909 10.90 -4.00 54.40
N ILE A 910 12.01 -3.95 53.67
CA ILE A 910 13.30 -4.44 54.11
C ILE A 910 13.80 -3.66 55.30
N LEU A 911 13.70 -2.32 55.28
CA LEU A 911 14.10 -1.47 56.42
C LEU A 911 13.29 -1.81 57.68
N ASN A 912 12.00 -2.00 57.56
CA ASN A 912 11.13 -2.42 58.65
C ASN A 912 11.48 -3.79 59.20
N LYS A 913 11.94 -4.73 58.37
CA LYS A 913 12.43 -6.05 58.81
C LYS A 913 13.78 -6.02 59.48
N LEU A 914 14.68 -5.11 59.09
CA LEU A 914 15.97 -4.91 59.68
C LEU A 914 15.93 -4.18 61.05
N LEU A 915 14.83 -3.42 61.26
CA LEU A 915 14.62 -2.74 62.55
C LEU A 915 13.92 -3.62 63.60
N LYS A 916 13.29 -4.70 63.22
CA LYS A 916 12.73 -5.76 64.06
C LYS A 916 13.84 -6.79 64.43
#